data_6723a59afea2139405210bc6a7dd7021
#
_entry.id   6723a59afea2139405210bc6a7dd7021
#
_cell.length_a   1.000
_cell.length_b   1.000
_cell.length_c   1.000
_cell.angle_alpha   90.00
_cell.angle_beta   90.00
_cell.angle_gamma   90.00
#
_symmetry.space_group_name_H-M   'P 1'
#
loop_
_entity.id
_entity.type
_entity.pdbx_description
1 polymer ?
#
loop_
_entity_poly.entity_id
_entity_poly.type
_entity_poly.pdbx_seq_one_letter_code
_entity_poly.pdbx_strand_id
1 'polypeptide(L)'
;MMDFHKGRWRLALGRLVNLRYINRWIIFSADLFVSLSVSLLGVLGMFSILHIRIGESDVLKVGLSSFVASIVSFLLFKAYHGVIRHSTLRGLWRIGGAAIGKSLLMFLLLWLLKARFSPSIYWLGGIMDSTLTIVMLVTLRVFVINVYNSVLLQLGKKRKRVLVFGTEEESVMIATSANRQVFMQNYSIMGFLSFGNSKKSIRIAELPVYQIENVEDLYRLIPRNSLDGVLFPNIKVAHQERDRLIRYCEQASLKTLVVPEMEELRGGEVKRSVREIRIEDLLGREEIHINLDEIGNLLEGKAVLVTGAAGSIGSEICRQLAHFPIKKLVCFDSAETPMHNLRLELEEKYKELNFVPVIGDVRSPDRVDYVFRNWHPQVVFHAAAYKHVPLMEENPCEAIRTNVFGTRVMADAAVSYGVEKFVMISTDKAVNPTNIMGCSKRLAEIYVQSLSLAIERGEVKGETRFITTRFGNVLGSNGSVIPRFREQIAQGGPVTVTHPDIIRYFMTIPEACRLVLEAGTMGKGGEIFIFDMGEPVKIADLAKRMIELSGLQVDKDIEIKYTGLRPGEKLYEELLNNKENTKETPHEKIRVAAVREYDYKDVVEHIRVLTELSLRVQILSMVREMKSFVPEFKSQNSRFEELD
;
A
#
# COMPACT_ATOMS: atom_id res chain seq x y z
N MET A 1 -28.55 40.03 -2.01
CA MET A 1 -29.07 39.54 -0.70
C MET A 1 -29.43 38.04 -0.69
N MET A 2 -29.60 37.38 -1.83
CA MET A 2 -29.95 35.95 -1.91
C MET A 2 -28.76 34.96 -1.73
N ASP A 3 -27.52 35.40 -1.94
CA ASP A 3 -26.35 34.48 -1.83
C ASP A 3 -25.79 34.33 -0.40
N PHE A 4 -26.06 35.28 0.49
CA PHE A 4 -25.60 35.20 1.88
C PHE A 4 -26.35 34.15 2.72
N HIS A 5 -27.62 33.88 2.38
CA HIS A 5 -28.40 32.83 3.04
C HIS A 5 -27.99 31.40 2.64
N LYS A 6 -27.57 31.17 1.37
CA LYS A 6 -27.10 29.87 0.92
C LYS A 6 -25.81 29.40 1.63
N GLY A 7 -24.92 30.32 1.99
CA GLY A 7 -23.67 30.00 2.70
C GLY A 7 -23.89 29.55 4.17
N ARG A 8 -24.80 30.16 4.88
CA ARG A 8 -25.11 29.83 6.30
C ARG A 8 -25.82 28.46 6.42
N TRP A 9 -26.73 28.16 5.52
CA TRP A 9 -27.38 26.83 5.48
C TRP A 9 -26.41 25.70 5.10
N ARG A 10 -25.46 25.94 4.19
CA ARG A 10 -24.39 24.97 3.87
C ARG A 10 -23.45 24.72 5.05
N LEU A 11 -23.11 25.75 5.82
CA LEU A 11 -22.27 25.60 7.03
C LEU A 11 -23.02 24.89 8.17
N ALA A 12 -24.32 25.16 8.35
CA ALA A 12 -25.16 24.46 9.32
C ALA A 12 -25.38 22.99 8.93
N LEU A 13 -25.64 22.71 7.67
CA LEU A 13 -25.73 21.34 7.11
C LEU A 13 -24.39 20.60 7.18
N GLY A 14 -23.26 21.28 6.94
CA GLY A 14 -21.93 20.69 7.09
C GLY A 14 -21.60 20.29 8.55
N ARG A 15 -22.11 21.05 9.54
CA ARG A 15 -22.01 20.66 10.96
C ARG A 15 -22.88 19.46 11.30
N LEU A 16 -24.07 19.35 10.70
CA LEU A 16 -24.97 18.18 10.86
C LEU A 16 -24.38 16.89 10.24
N VAL A 17 -23.64 17.01 9.14
CA VAL A 17 -22.98 15.86 8.46
C VAL A 17 -21.74 15.37 9.22
N ASN A 18 -21.04 16.26 9.93
CA ASN A 18 -19.92 15.88 10.80
C ASN A 18 -20.35 15.25 12.14
N LEU A 19 -21.64 15.26 12.46
CA LEU A 19 -22.17 14.50 13.59
C LEU A 19 -22.23 13.01 13.22
N ARG A 20 -21.15 12.27 13.51
CA ARG A 20 -21.05 10.80 13.33
C ARG A 20 -22.19 10.03 14.03
N TYR A 21 -22.85 10.65 15.03
CA TYR A 21 -23.98 10.07 15.76
C TYR A 21 -24.99 11.18 16.11
N ILE A 22 -26.22 11.02 15.67
CA ILE A 22 -27.34 11.83 16.21
C ILE A 22 -27.53 11.41 17.67
N ASN A 23 -27.63 12.40 18.56
CA ASN A 23 -27.84 12.13 19.97
C ASN A 23 -29.15 11.32 20.15
N ARG A 24 -29.05 10.18 20.84
CA ARG A 24 -30.16 9.27 21.10
C ARG A 24 -31.41 9.95 21.69
N TRP A 25 -31.21 11.02 22.44
CA TRP A 25 -32.29 11.81 23.04
C TRP A 25 -33.06 12.64 22.01
N ILE A 26 -32.43 13.09 20.93
CA ILE A 26 -33.11 13.76 19.81
C ILE A 26 -34.06 12.79 19.11
N ILE A 27 -33.61 11.56 18.89
CA ILE A 27 -34.43 10.50 18.30
C ILE A 27 -35.61 10.18 19.21
N PHE A 28 -35.34 10.03 20.50
CA PHE A 28 -36.40 9.79 21.51
C PHE A 28 -37.44 10.91 21.52
N SER A 29 -37.03 12.17 21.51
CA SER A 29 -37.95 13.32 21.49
C SER A 29 -38.79 13.36 20.21
N ALA A 30 -38.19 13.07 19.05
CA ALA A 30 -38.92 13.02 17.78
C ALA A 30 -39.95 11.87 17.76
N ASP A 31 -39.56 10.67 18.21
CA ASP A 31 -40.43 9.51 18.31
C ASP A 31 -41.58 9.79 19.29
N LEU A 32 -41.31 10.43 20.43
CA LEU A 32 -42.31 10.84 21.42
C LEU A 32 -43.29 11.83 20.82
N PHE A 33 -42.84 12.86 20.12
CA PHE A 33 -43.67 13.87 19.47
C PHE A 33 -44.60 13.24 18.43
N VAL A 34 -44.05 12.37 17.54
CA VAL A 34 -44.86 11.66 16.53
C VAL A 34 -45.88 10.78 17.19
N SER A 35 -45.50 10.01 18.20
CA SER A 35 -46.42 9.11 18.92
C SER A 35 -47.57 9.85 19.60
N LEU A 36 -47.28 11.00 20.25
CA LEU A 36 -48.31 11.82 20.88
C LEU A 36 -49.27 12.43 19.85
N SER A 37 -48.71 12.95 18.74
CA SER A 37 -49.53 13.50 17.64
C SER A 37 -50.46 12.45 17.03
N VAL A 38 -49.96 11.23 16.81
CA VAL A 38 -50.75 10.12 16.27
C VAL A 38 -51.90 9.79 17.23
N SER A 39 -51.65 9.70 18.54
CA SER A 39 -52.72 9.38 19.51
C SER A 39 -53.79 10.44 19.56
N LEU A 40 -53.40 11.72 19.61
CA LEU A 40 -54.36 12.83 19.66
C LEU A 40 -55.18 12.92 18.38
N LEU A 41 -54.55 12.90 17.22
CA LEU A 41 -55.23 12.97 15.92
C LEU A 41 -56.05 11.71 15.65
N GLY A 42 -55.57 10.53 16.04
CA GLY A 42 -56.31 9.26 15.90
C GLY A 42 -57.57 9.26 16.72
N VAL A 43 -57.51 9.70 17.97
CA VAL A 43 -58.68 9.83 18.84
C VAL A 43 -59.67 10.84 18.30
N LEU A 44 -59.23 12.04 17.98
CA LEU A 44 -60.10 13.10 17.42
C LEU A 44 -60.74 12.65 16.10
N GLY A 45 -60.00 11.97 15.20
CA GLY A 45 -60.53 11.43 13.95
C GLY A 45 -61.54 10.33 14.16
N MET A 46 -61.28 9.40 15.08
CA MET A 46 -62.21 8.32 15.41
C MET A 46 -63.55 8.85 15.96
N PHE A 47 -63.50 9.85 16.87
CA PHE A 47 -64.70 10.42 17.44
C PHE A 47 -65.49 11.27 16.43
N SER A 48 -64.79 11.97 15.52
CA SER A 48 -65.40 12.67 14.40
C SER A 48 -66.18 11.69 13.47
N ILE A 49 -65.56 10.56 13.13
CA ILE A 49 -66.20 9.53 12.27
C ILE A 49 -67.40 8.89 12.97
N LEU A 50 -67.32 8.63 14.25
CA LEU A 50 -68.40 8.01 15.06
C LEU A 50 -69.45 9.00 15.53
N HIS A 51 -69.31 10.30 15.21
CA HIS A 51 -70.21 11.39 15.65
C HIS A 51 -70.43 11.47 17.18
N ILE A 52 -69.42 11.07 17.96
CA ILE A 52 -69.50 11.12 19.44
C ILE A 52 -68.86 12.42 19.93
N ARG A 53 -69.57 13.16 20.82
CA ARG A 53 -69.00 14.35 21.45
C ARG A 53 -68.05 13.98 22.57
N ILE A 54 -66.83 14.50 22.52
CA ILE A 54 -65.81 14.32 23.56
C ILE A 54 -65.77 15.57 24.43
N GLY A 55 -65.71 15.38 25.74
CA GLY A 55 -65.45 16.46 26.69
C GLY A 55 -63.97 16.86 26.70
N GLU A 56 -63.65 18.14 26.91
CA GLU A 56 -62.26 18.63 26.98
C GLU A 56 -61.43 17.85 28.02
N SER A 57 -62.05 17.40 29.12
CA SER A 57 -61.41 16.58 30.14
C SER A 57 -60.93 15.21 29.63
N ASP A 58 -61.66 14.61 28.68
CA ASP A 58 -61.30 13.28 28.16
C ASP A 58 -60.19 13.39 27.10
N VAL A 59 -60.15 14.48 26.34
CA VAL A 59 -59.02 14.79 25.45
C VAL A 59 -57.73 14.96 26.26
N LEU A 60 -57.80 15.67 27.38
CA LEU A 60 -56.63 15.86 28.27
C LEU A 60 -56.16 14.53 28.88
N LYS A 61 -57.10 13.66 29.30
CA LYS A 61 -56.77 12.30 29.81
C LYS A 61 -56.08 11.47 28.76
N VAL A 62 -56.53 11.46 27.49
CA VAL A 62 -55.91 10.77 26.38
C VAL A 62 -54.50 11.29 26.12
N GLY A 63 -54.34 12.60 26.07
CA GLY A 63 -53.02 13.23 25.89
C GLY A 63 -52.02 12.85 26.99
N LEU A 64 -52.44 12.95 28.25
CA LEU A 64 -51.60 12.60 29.39
C LEU A 64 -51.26 11.13 29.44
N SER A 65 -52.23 10.26 29.21
CA SER A 65 -52.05 8.79 29.18
C SER A 65 -51.11 8.39 28.04
N SER A 66 -51.30 8.97 26.84
CA SER A 66 -50.42 8.68 25.69
C SER A 66 -48.98 9.18 25.95
N PHE A 67 -48.80 10.33 26.57
CA PHE A 67 -47.50 10.87 26.92
C PHE A 67 -46.73 9.95 27.88
N VAL A 68 -47.34 9.57 28.98
CA VAL A 68 -46.74 8.68 29.99
C VAL A 68 -46.51 7.29 29.39
N ALA A 69 -47.49 6.72 28.68
CA ALA A 69 -47.36 5.42 28.05
C ALA A 69 -46.25 5.36 27.01
N SER A 70 -46.07 6.44 26.20
CA SER A 70 -45.01 6.54 25.20
C SER A 70 -43.62 6.58 25.85
N ILE A 71 -43.44 7.38 26.90
CA ILE A 71 -42.18 7.44 27.62
C ILE A 71 -41.80 6.08 28.18
N VAL A 72 -42.72 5.44 28.93
CA VAL A 72 -42.46 4.15 29.57
C VAL A 72 -42.16 3.07 28.51
N SER A 73 -43.01 2.98 27.48
CA SER A 73 -42.86 1.96 26.45
C SER A 73 -41.59 2.14 25.62
N PHE A 74 -41.25 3.37 25.20
CA PHE A 74 -40.05 3.63 24.42
C PHE A 74 -38.76 3.39 25.22
N LEU A 75 -38.75 3.65 26.52
CA LEU A 75 -37.64 3.31 27.41
C LEU A 75 -37.51 1.80 27.60
N LEU A 76 -38.61 1.09 27.81
CA LEU A 76 -38.66 -0.37 28.04
C LEU A 76 -38.14 -1.14 26.83
N PHE A 77 -38.66 -0.83 25.64
CA PHE A 77 -38.29 -1.50 24.39
C PHE A 77 -37.02 -0.93 23.76
N LYS A 78 -36.43 0.11 24.35
CA LYS A 78 -35.22 0.79 23.84
C LYS A 78 -35.34 1.16 22.35
N ALA A 79 -36.50 1.66 21.92
CA ALA A 79 -36.81 2.00 20.53
C ALA A 79 -35.89 3.11 19.98
N TYR A 80 -35.34 3.95 20.84
CA TYR A 80 -34.38 5.00 20.56
C TYR A 80 -32.92 4.49 20.44
N HIS A 81 -32.65 3.21 20.75
CA HIS A 81 -31.35 2.56 20.57
C HIS A 81 -31.24 1.97 19.17
N GLY A 82 -30.61 2.69 18.29
CA GLY A 82 -30.28 2.22 16.96
C GLY A 82 -29.58 3.31 16.17
N VAL A 83 -28.54 2.96 15.42
CA VAL A 83 -27.98 3.86 14.42
C VAL A 83 -29.04 3.94 13.31
N ILE A 84 -29.60 5.13 13.06
CA ILE A 84 -30.62 5.36 12.03
C ILE A 84 -30.16 4.80 10.66
N ARG A 85 -28.86 4.73 10.45
CA ARG A 85 -28.19 4.28 9.22
C ARG A 85 -28.34 2.78 8.91
N HIS A 86 -28.63 1.95 9.91
CA HIS A 86 -28.72 0.49 9.77
C HIS A 86 -29.96 -0.05 10.48
N SER A 87 -31.16 0.21 9.92
CA SER A 87 -32.37 -0.42 10.42
C SER A 87 -32.34 -1.91 10.09
N THR A 88 -31.99 -2.73 11.07
CA THR A 88 -32.10 -4.19 11.01
C THR A 88 -33.51 -4.63 11.34
N LEU A 89 -33.93 -5.86 10.96
CA LEU A 89 -35.17 -6.48 11.37
C LEU A 89 -35.41 -6.36 12.89
N ARG A 90 -34.34 -6.43 13.69
CA ARG A 90 -34.41 -6.21 15.16
C ARG A 90 -34.87 -4.79 15.54
N GLY A 91 -34.57 -3.78 14.73
CA GLY A 91 -35.03 -2.40 14.94
C GLY A 91 -36.55 -2.27 14.72
N LEU A 92 -37.07 -2.92 13.70
CA LEU A 92 -38.54 -2.96 13.42
C LEU A 92 -39.30 -3.64 14.54
N TRP A 93 -38.82 -4.77 15.06
CA TRP A 93 -39.41 -5.45 16.21
C TRP A 93 -39.47 -4.56 17.47
N ARG A 94 -38.46 -3.76 17.73
CA ARG A 94 -38.42 -2.81 18.86
C ARG A 94 -39.48 -1.70 18.69
N ILE A 95 -39.60 -1.15 17.49
CA ILE A 95 -40.62 -0.13 17.18
C ILE A 95 -42.02 -0.73 17.31
N GLY A 96 -42.25 -1.91 16.75
CA GLY A 96 -43.55 -2.61 16.84
C GLY A 96 -43.90 -2.93 18.28
N GLY A 97 -42.99 -3.51 19.05
CA GLY A 97 -43.19 -3.79 20.47
C GLY A 97 -43.46 -2.55 21.30
N ALA A 98 -42.73 -1.44 21.02
CA ALA A 98 -42.93 -0.18 21.69
C ALA A 98 -44.30 0.45 21.40
N ALA A 99 -44.79 0.38 20.14
CA ALA A 99 -46.09 0.92 19.77
C ALA A 99 -47.23 0.12 20.38
N ILE A 100 -47.17 -1.23 20.34
CA ILE A 100 -48.17 -2.09 20.97
C ILE A 100 -48.17 -1.92 22.49
N GLY A 101 -46.97 -1.93 23.12
CA GLY A 101 -46.85 -1.72 24.57
C GLY A 101 -47.37 -0.36 25.02
N LYS A 102 -47.11 0.70 24.22
CA LYS A 102 -47.66 2.05 24.45
C LYS A 102 -49.19 2.01 24.44
N SER A 103 -49.82 1.41 23.41
CA SER A 103 -51.27 1.38 23.29
C SER A 103 -51.93 0.62 24.46
N LEU A 104 -51.36 -0.53 24.84
CA LEU A 104 -51.81 -1.29 26.00
C LEU A 104 -51.72 -0.50 27.30
N LEU A 105 -50.59 0.17 27.55
CA LEU A 105 -50.38 0.98 28.75
C LEU A 105 -51.27 2.22 28.75
N MET A 106 -51.48 2.85 27.60
CA MET A 106 -52.36 4.02 27.44
C MET A 106 -53.78 3.66 27.82
N PHE A 107 -54.28 2.52 27.36
CA PHE A 107 -55.64 2.07 27.70
C PHE A 107 -55.79 1.67 29.17
N LEU A 108 -54.79 1.05 29.76
CA LEU A 108 -54.75 0.79 31.20
C LEU A 108 -54.85 2.09 31.99
N LEU A 109 -54.07 3.12 31.60
CA LEU A 109 -54.13 4.45 32.25
C LEU A 109 -55.47 5.13 32.06
N LEU A 110 -56.08 5.07 30.87
CA LEU A 110 -57.41 5.62 30.61
C LEU A 110 -58.50 4.92 31.45
N TRP A 111 -58.38 3.64 31.63
CA TRP A 111 -59.29 2.88 32.51
C TRP A 111 -59.12 3.31 33.97
N LEU A 112 -57.92 3.47 34.47
CA LEU A 112 -57.64 3.94 35.83
C LEU A 112 -58.12 5.37 36.05
N LEU A 113 -58.03 6.25 35.05
CA LEU A 113 -58.53 7.62 35.08
C LEU A 113 -60.04 7.74 34.89
N LYS A 114 -60.74 6.60 34.85
CA LYS A 114 -62.20 6.51 34.68
C LYS A 114 -62.71 7.33 33.48
N ALA A 115 -62.00 7.24 32.35
CA ALA A 115 -62.45 7.82 31.09
C ALA A 115 -63.72 7.08 30.63
N ARG A 116 -64.75 7.84 30.16
CA ARG A 116 -66.09 7.29 29.86
C ARG A 116 -66.20 6.82 28.41
N PHE A 117 -65.43 5.79 28.05
CA PHE A 117 -65.49 5.18 26.71
C PHE A 117 -66.07 3.77 26.77
N SER A 118 -66.79 3.36 25.71
CA SER A 118 -67.30 1.97 25.59
C SER A 118 -66.12 0.99 25.33
N PRO A 119 -66.27 -0.30 25.74
CA PRO A 119 -65.22 -1.30 25.49
C PRO A 119 -64.80 -1.42 24.02
N SER A 120 -65.75 -1.29 23.09
CA SER A 120 -65.47 -1.32 21.64
C SER A 120 -64.54 -0.19 21.18
N ILE A 121 -64.69 0.99 21.77
CA ILE A 121 -63.82 2.17 21.47
C ILE A 121 -62.41 1.93 21.96
N TYR A 122 -62.20 1.29 23.11
CA TYR A 122 -60.88 0.94 23.61
C TYR A 122 -60.15 0.01 22.64
N TRP A 123 -60.80 -1.09 22.18
CA TRP A 123 -60.17 -2.04 21.27
C TRP A 123 -59.87 -1.43 19.89
N LEU A 124 -60.86 -0.78 19.29
CA LEU A 124 -60.68 -0.13 17.99
C LEU A 124 -59.62 0.96 18.02
N GLY A 125 -59.66 1.81 19.06
CA GLY A 125 -58.66 2.87 19.28
C GLY A 125 -57.27 2.32 19.50
N GLY A 126 -57.10 1.19 20.21
CA GLY A 126 -55.81 0.54 20.44
C GLY A 126 -55.18 0.00 19.19
N ILE A 127 -55.95 -0.68 18.37
CA ILE A 127 -55.47 -1.20 17.09
C ILE A 127 -55.07 -0.03 16.17
N MET A 128 -55.92 0.99 16.10
CA MET A 128 -55.68 2.16 15.25
C MET A 128 -54.43 2.96 15.72
N ASP A 129 -54.29 3.23 17.02
CA ASP A 129 -53.15 3.93 17.59
C ASP A 129 -51.86 3.17 17.38
N SER A 130 -51.82 1.84 17.65
CA SER A 130 -50.60 1.06 17.45
C SER A 130 -50.19 0.97 15.96
N THR A 131 -51.16 0.74 15.07
CA THR A 131 -50.92 0.63 13.63
C THR A 131 -50.39 1.96 13.05
N LEU A 132 -51.07 3.09 13.35
CA LEU A 132 -50.67 4.40 12.90
C LEU A 132 -49.30 4.81 13.48
N THR A 133 -49.05 4.51 14.75
CA THR A 133 -47.75 4.79 15.39
C THR A 133 -46.63 4.02 14.71
N ILE A 134 -46.80 2.73 14.40
CA ILE A 134 -45.80 1.92 13.67
C ILE A 134 -45.55 2.52 12.29
N VAL A 135 -46.60 2.77 11.51
CA VAL A 135 -46.47 3.33 10.16
C VAL A 135 -45.73 4.68 10.17
N MET A 136 -46.15 5.58 11.06
CA MET A 136 -45.53 6.91 11.13
C MET A 136 -44.08 6.89 11.60
N LEU A 137 -43.75 6.07 12.60
CA LEU A 137 -42.35 5.93 13.05
C LEU A 137 -41.44 5.29 12.00
N VAL A 138 -41.93 4.27 11.28
CA VAL A 138 -41.20 3.62 10.17
C VAL A 138 -41.02 4.63 9.02
N THR A 139 -42.08 5.34 8.63
CA THR A 139 -42.00 6.37 7.57
C THR A 139 -41.03 7.48 7.93
N LEU A 140 -41.07 7.98 9.18
CA LEU A 140 -40.09 8.98 9.66
C LEU A 140 -38.67 8.45 9.54
N ARG A 141 -38.41 7.20 9.91
CA ARG A 141 -37.08 6.58 9.80
C ARG A 141 -36.60 6.52 8.35
N VAL A 142 -37.48 6.03 7.46
CA VAL A 142 -37.17 5.96 6.01
C VAL A 142 -36.91 7.37 5.43
N PHE A 143 -37.73 8.35 5.81
CA PHE A 143 -37.58 9.74 5.38
C PHE A 143 -36.23 10.32 5.82
N VAL A 144 -35.86 10.17 7.10
CA VAL A 144 -34.58 10.64 7.64
C VAL A 144 -33.40 9.97 6.95
N ILE A 145 -33.47 8.66 6.68
CA ILE A 145 -32.43 7.92 5.93
C ILE A 145 -32.29 8.49 4.51
N ASN A 146 -33.39 8.72 3.80
CA ASN A 146 -33.37 9.26 2.44
C ASN A 146 -32.83 10.67 2.39
N VAL A 147 -33.25 11.56 3.30
CA VAL A 147 -32.73 12.93 3.39
C VAL A 147 -31.24 12.92 3.72
N TYR A 148 -30.81 12.11 4.68
CA TYR A 148 -29.39 11.97 5.03
C TYR A 148 -28.55 11.49 3.85
N ASN A 149 -29.01 10.46 3.15
CA ASN A 149 -28.33 9.95 1.95
C ASN A 149 -28.30 10.99 0.82
N SER A 150 -29.38 11.73 0.59
CA SER A 150 -29.43 12.79 -0.42
C SER A 150 -28.50 13.95 -0.10
N VAL A 151 -28.43 14.36 1.18
CA VAL A 151 -27.53 15.42 1.65
C VAL A 151 -26.06 14.98 1.55
N LEU A 152 -25.74 13.73 1.90
CA LEU A 152 -24.41 13.15 1.72
C LEU A 152 -23.98 13.11 0.25
N LEU A 153 -24.91 12.79 -0.65
CA LEU A 153 -24.65 12.80 -2.10
C LEU A 153 -24.38 14.21 -2.64
N GLN A 154 -25.00 15.25 -2.07
CA GLN A 154 -24.81 16.65 -2.49
C GLN A 154 -23.59 17.34 -1.87
N LEU A 155 -23.19 16.96 -0.66
CA LEU A 155 -22.05 17.55 0.07
C LEU A 155 -20.76 16.74 -0.06
N GLY A 156 -20.82 15.49 -0.53
CA GLY A 156 -19.65 14.66 -0.80
C GLY A 156 -18.86 15.18 -2.00
N LYS A 157 -17.52 15.16 -1.92
CA LYS A 157 -16.62 15.31 -3.07
C LYS A 157 -17.19 14.49 -4.23
N LYS A 158 -17.23 15.07 -5.47
CA LYS A 158 -17.66 14.37 -6.68
C LYS A 158 -17.07 12.95 -6.68
N ARG A 159 -17.89 11.92 -6.49
CA ARG A 159 -17.41 10.52 -6.56
C ARG A 159 -16.99 10.26 -7.99
N LYS A 160 -15.83 9.64 -8.17
CA LYS A 160 -15.37 9.21 -9.51
C LYS A 160 -16.25 8.08 -10.01
N ARG A 161 -16.76 8.21 -11.23
CA ARG A 161 -17.64 7.23 -11.87
C ARG A 161 -16.80 6.19 -12.59
N VAL A 162 -16.92 4.93 -12.19
CA VAL A 162 -16.08 3.84 -12.70
C VAL A 162 -16.91 2.65 -13.15
N LEU A 163 -16.40 1.92 -14.15
CA LEU A 163 -16.86 0.59 -14.51
C LEU A 163 -15.94 -0.45 -13.89
N VAL A 164 -16.48 -1.57 -13.42
CA VAL A 164 -15.69 -2.71 -12.94
C VAL A 164 -15.43 -3.64 -14.10
N PHE A 165 -14.18 -3.98 -14.36
CA PHE A 165 -13.84 -4.94 -15.42
C PHE A 165 -14.09 -6.38 -14.96
N GLY A 166 -14.66 -7.18 -15.88
CA GLY A 166 -15.00 -8.58 -15.63
C GLY A 166 -16.40 -8.77 -15.05
N THR A 167 -16.89 -9.98 -15.17
CA THR A 167 -18.20 -10.43 -14.65
C THR A 167 -18.07 -11.62 -13.70
N GLU A 168 -16.83 -11.99 -13.35
CA GLU A 168 -16.49 -13.03 -12.41
C GLU A 168 -16.91 -12.67 -10.99
N GLU A 169 -16.92 -13.66 -10.11
CA GLU A 169 -17.40 -13.53 -8.72
C GLU A 169 -16.72 -12.40 -7.97
N GLU A 170 -15.42 -12.22 -8.14
CA GLU A 170 -14.63 -11.16 -7.48
C GLU A 170 -15.09 -9.76 -7.91
N SER A 171 -15.27 -9.54 -9.21
CA SER A 171 -15.78 -8.29 -9.78
C SER A 171 -17.18 -7.96 -9.28
N VAL A 172 -18.06 -8.97 -9.21
CA VAL A 172 -19.42 -8.84 -8.68
C VAL A 172 -19.40 -8.51 -7.20
N MET A 173 -18.54 -9.17 -6.42
CA MET A 173 -18.39 -8.90 -4.99
C MET A 173 -17.92 -7.47 -4.71
N ILE A 174 -16.95 -6.97 -5.48
CA ILE A 174 -16.48 -5.58 -5.37
C ILE A 174 -17.63 -4.61 -5.70
N ALA A 175 -18.36 -4.84 -6.77
CA ALA A 175 -19.44 -3.97 -7.20
C ALA A 175 -20.61 -3.92 -6.21
N THR A 176 -21.01 -5.06 -5.65
CA THR A 176 -22.15 -5.17 -4.70
C THR A 176 -21.80 -4.67 -3.31
N SER A 177 -20.54 -4.81 -2.88
CA SER A 177 -20.08 -4.37 -1.57
C SER A 177 -19.55 -2.93 -1.55
N ALA A 178 -19.41 -2.26 -2.70
CA ALA A 178 -18.82 -0.94 -2.85
C ALA A 178 -19.41 0.13 -1.90
N ASN A 179 -20.72 0.14 -1.71
CA ASN A 179 -21.39 1.09 -0.82
C ASN A 179 -21.15 0.82 0.67
N ARG A 180 -20.71 -0.36 1.05
CA ARG A 180 -20.45 -0.77 2.44
C ARG A 180 -18.96 -0.68 2.81
N GLN A 181 -18.05 -0.64 1.83
CA GLN A 181 -16.62 -0.64 2.05
C GLN A 181 -16.04 0.77 2.08
N VAL A 182 -15.30 1.08 3.13
CA VAL A 182 -14.73 2.42 3.38
C VAL A 182 -13.80 2.87 2.25
N PHE A 183 -13.05 1.95 1.64
CA PHE A 183 -12.11 2.26 0.57
C PHE A 183 -12.77 2.62 -0.78
N MET A 184 -14.07 2.31 -0.95
CA MET A 184 -14.85 2.62 -2.16
C MET A 184 -15.65 3.93 -2.05
N GLN A 185 -15.60 4.64 -0.93
CA GLN A 185 -16.44 5.83 -0.67
C GLN A 185 -16.27 6.96 -1.69
N ASN A 186 -15.09 7.04 -2.32
CA ASN A 186 -14.79 8.06 -3.33
C ASN A 186 -15.20 7.66 -4.76
N TYR A 187 -15.72 6.44 -4.95
CA TYR A 187 -16.07 5.88 -6.25
C TYR A 187 -17.55 5.55 -6.33
N SER A 188 -18.11 5.67 -7.54
CA SER A 188 -19.48 5.28 -7.88
C SER A 188 -19.42 4.28 -9.03
N ILE A 189 -19.80 3.03 -8.78
CA ILE A 189 -19.81 1.98 -9.80
C ILE A 189 -21.03 2.17 -10.69
N MET A 190 -20.81 2.34 -11.99
CA MET A 190 -21.81 2.58 -12.99
C MET A 190 -22.28 1.29 -13.69
N GLY A 191 -21.51 0.22 -13.58
CA GLY A 191 -21.76 -1.06 -14.21
C GLY A 191 -20.51 -1.90 -14.35
N PHE A 192 -20.63 -2.98 -15.11
CA PHE A 192 -19.53 -3.87 -15.46
C PHE A 192 -19.07 -3.59 -16.90
N LEU A 193 -17.81 -3.85 -17.18
CA LEU A 193 -17.21 -3.79 -18.50
C LEU A 193 -16.68 -5.18 -18.87
N SER A 194 -17.03 -5.69 -20.03
CA SER A 194 -16.50 -6.97 -20.53
C SER A 194 -16.25 -6.91 -22.03
N PHE A 195 -15.43 -7.83 -22.54
CA PHE A 195 -15.32 -7.99 -23.99
C PHE A 195 -16.46 -8.85 -24.53
N GLY A 196 -16.99 -8.48 -25.68
CA GLY A 196 -18.05 -9.21 -26.37
C GLY A 196 -18.90 -8.32 -27.28
N ASN A 197 -19.74 -8.95 -28.08
CA ASN A 197 -20.62 -8.31 -29.08
C ASN A 197 -22.09 -8.73 -28.88
N SER A 198 -22.55 -8.83 -27.65
CA SER A 198 -23.97 -9.15 -27.41
C SER A 198 -24.81 -7.87 -27.38
N LYS A 199 -25.77 -7.78 -28.29
CA LYS A 199 -26.77 -6.70 -28.30
C LYS A 199 -27.80 -6.80 -27.17
N LYS A 200 -27.76 -7.86 -26.36
CA LYS A 200 -28.69 -8.05 -25.24
C LYS A 200 -28.23 -7.24 -24.04
N SER A 201 -29.13 -6.44 -23.46
CA SER A 201 -28.89 -5.75 -22.19
C SER A 201 -28.81 -6.77 -21.07
N ILE A 202 -27.59 -7.09 -20.62
CA ILE A 202 -27.34 -7.99 -19.47
C ILE A 202 -27.22 -7.11 -18.23
N ARG A 203 -27.81 -7.56 -17.12
CA ARG A 203 -27.65 -6.94 -15.79
C ARG A 203 -27.18 -7.97 -14.79
N ILE A 204 -26.19 -7.59 -13.99
CA ILE A 204 -25.67 -8.39 -12.87
C ILE A 204 -25.82 -7.54 -11.61
N ALA A 205 -26.45 -8.06 -10.57
CA ALA A 205 -26.70 -7.35 -9.32
C ALA A 205 -27.32 -5.93 -9.55
N GLU A 206 -28.31 -5.84 -10.43
CA GLU A 206 -29.00 -4.63 -10.85
C GLU A 206 -28.16 -3.63 -11.67
N LEU A 207 -26.86 -3.87 -11.83
CA LEU A 207 -25.95 -3.03 -12.62
C LEU A 207 -25.87 -3.51 -14.08
N PRO A 208 -25.81 -2.59 -15.06
CA PRO A 208 -25.67 -2.96 -16.47
C PRO A 208 -24.27 -3.52 -16.77
N VAL A 209 -24.21 -4.47 -17.70
CA VAL A 209 -22.97 -4.97 -18.28
C VAL A 209 -22.78 -4.33 -19.65
N TYR A 210 -21.72 -3.55 -19.81
CA TYR A 210 -21.32 -2.95 -21.07
C TYR A 210 -20.31 -3.86 -21.76
N GLN A 211 -20.59 -4.19 -23.01
CA GLN A 211 -19.68 -4.98 -23.85
C GLN A 211 -18.98 -4.09 -24.88
N ILE A 212 -17.67 -4.31 -25.05
CA ILE A 212 -16.84 -3.61 -26.00
C ILE A 212 -16.02 -4.61 -26.84
N GLU A 213 -15.77 -4.28 -28.09
CA GLU A 213 -14.84 -5.02 -28.96
C GLU A 213 -13.59 -4.20 -29.25
N ASN A 214 -13.73 -2.91 -29.32
CA ASN A 214 -12.68 -1.98 -29.71
C ASN A 214 -12.70 -0.70 -28.87
N VAL A 215 -11.76 0.19 -29.10
CA VAL A 215 -11.64 1.46 -28.37
C VAL A 215 -12.77 2.44 -28.69
N GLU A 216 -13.35 2.38 -29.90
CA GLU A 216 -14.47 3.23 -30.31
C GLU A 216 -15.71 2.98 -29.47
N ASP A 217 -15.95 1.75 -29.07
CA ASP A 217 -17.07 1.40 -28.18
C ASP A 217 -16.86 2.03 -26.80
N LEU A 218 -15.63 2.05 -26.30
CA LEU A 218 -15.29 2.71 -25.05
C LEU A 218 -15.49 4.25 -25.16
N TYR A 219 -15.08 4.87 -26.27
CA TYR A 219 -15.33 6.29 -26.52
C TYR A 219 -16.82 6.65 -26.50
N ARG A 220 -17.70 5.77 -26.97
CA ARG A 220 -19.16 5.98 -26.93
C ARG A 220 -19.73 5.89 -25.51
N LEU A 221 -19.11 5.11 -24.63
CA LEU A 221 -19.55 4.94 -23.24
C LEU A 221 -19.18 6.12 -22.33
N ILE A 222 -18.07 6.81 -22.62
CA ILE A 222 -17.55 7.91 -21.77
C ILE A 222 -18.55 9.07 -21.62
N PRO A 223 -19.01 9.74 -22.69
CA PRO A 223 -19.94 10.86 -22.56
C PRO A 223 -21.29 10.43 -21.99
N ARG A 224 -21.76 9.23 -22.36
CA ARG A 224 -23.05 8.68 -21.95
C ARG A 224 -23.15 8.43 -20.45
N ASN A 225 -22.05 8.02 -19.83
CA ASN A 225 -22.00 7.67 -18.41
C ASN A 225 -21.14 8.62 -17.57
N SER A 226 -20.50 9.64 -18.19
CA SER A 226 -19.54 10.55 -17.54
C SER A 226 -18.50 9.77 -16.75
N LEU A 227 -17.83 8.81 -17.41
CA LEU A 227 -16.88 7.90 -16.80
C LEU A 227 -15.55 8.60 -16.50
N ASP A 228 -15.01 8.35 -15.31
CA ASP A 228 -13.70 8.81 -14.88
C ASP A 228 -12.63 7.71 -15.00
N GLY A 229 -13.03 6.42 -15.06
CA GLY A 229 -12.07 5.32 -15.16
C GLY A 229 -12.69 3.92 -15.17
N VAL A 230 -11.78 2.93 -15.28
CA VAL A 230 -12.08 1.50 -15.19
C VAL A 230 -11.37 0.92 -13.98
N LEU A 231 -12.08 0.13 -13.16
CA LEU A 231 -11.58 -0.52 -11.97
C LEU A 231 -11.36 -2.02 -12.22
N PHE A 232 -10.13 -2.46 -12.08
CA PHE A 232 -9.75 -3.88 -12.14
C PHE A 232 -9.89 -4.53 -10.77
N PRO A 233 -10.41 -5.76 -10.67
CA PRO A 233 -10.62 -6.46 -9.41
C PRO A 233 -9.31 -6.73 -8.67
N ASN A 234 -8.25 -7.08 -9.40
CA ASN A 234 -6.92 -7.34 -8.86
C ASN A 234 -5.82 -7.02 -9.88
N ILE A 235 -4.56 -7.09 -9.45
CA ILE A 235 -3.39 -6.79 -10.29
C ILE A 235 -3.19 -7.85 -11.39
N LYS A 236 -3.51 -9.13 -11.14
CA LYS A 236 -3.36 -10.21 -12.14
C LYS A 236 -4.25 -9.96 -13.36
N VAL A 237 -5.51 -9.61 -13.14
CA VAL A 237 -6.46 -9.26 -14.21
C VAL A 237 -6.00 -8.01 -14.95
N ALA A 238 -5.54 -6.99 -14.23
CA ALA A 238 -4.99 -5.79 -14.85
C ALA A 238 -3.78 -6.10 -15.74
N HIS A 239 -2.89 -6.97 -15.29
CA HIS A 239 -1.73 -7.40 -16.06
C HIS A 239 -2.10 -8.19 -17.32
N GLN A 240 -3.07 -9.11 -17.23
CA GLN A 240 -3.56 -9.87 -18.39
C GLN A 240 -4.14 -8.96 -19.48
N GLU A 241 -4.77 -7.87 -19.08
CA GLU A 241 -5.40 -6.90 -19.98
C GLU A 241 -4.50 -5.69 -20.34
N ARG A 242 -3.19 -5.77 -20.02
CA ARG A 242 -2.24 -4.65 -20.22
C ARG A 242 -2.15 -4.17 -21.66
N ASP A 243 -2.17 -5.09 -22.61
CA ASP A 243 -1.98 -4.79 -24.03
C ASP A 243 -3.30 -4.57 -24.79
N ARG A 244 -4.43 -4.74 -24.11
CA ARG A 244 -5.77 -4.59 -24.69
C ARG A 244 -6.58 -3.51 -23.96
N LEU A 245 -7.22 -3.83 -22.84
CA LEU A 245 -8.13 -2.88 -22.19
C LEU A 245 -7.41 -1.69 -21.55
N ILE A 246 -6.25 -1.90 -20.92
CA ILE A 246 -5.49 -0.79 -20.34
C ILE A 246 -5.08 0.19 -21.45
N ARG A 247 -4.61 -0.33 -22.57
CA ARG A 247 -4.29 0.49 -23.75
C ARG A 247 -5.51 1.25 -24.30
N TYR A 248 -6.70 0.64 -24.30
CA TYR A 248 -7.93 1.34 -24.68
C TYR A 248 -8.28 2.46 -23.69
N CYS A 249 -8.11 2.22 -22.39
CA CYS A 249 -8.30 3.23 -21.36
C CYS A 249 -7.32 4.40 -21.51
N GLU A 250 -6.05 4.12 -21.81
CA GLU A 250 -5.00 5.12 -22.06
C GLU A 250 -5.39 6.00 -23.26
N GLN A 251 -5.74 5.41 -24.40
CA GLN A 251 -6.20 6.13 -25.60
C GLN A 251 -7.43 6.97 -25.32
N ALA A 252 -8.32 6.50 -24.46
CA ALA A 252 -9.55 7.18 -24.09
C ALA A 252 -9.39 8.16 -22.91
N SER A 253 -8.17 8.38 -22.43
CA SER A 253 -7.86 9.22 -21.24
C SER A 253 -8.67 8.86 -20.00
N LEU A 254 -9.01 7.58 -19.84
CA LEU A 254 -9.67 7.03 -18.67
C LEU A 254 -8.64 6.55 -17.64
N LYS A 255 -8.90 6.81 -16.37
CA LYS A 255 -8.05 6.30 -15.30
C LYS A 255 -8.20 4.80 -15.15
N THR A 256 -7.08 4.11 -15.08
CA THR A 256 -7.01 2.68 -14.76
C THR A 256 -6.76 2.51 -13.27
N LEU A 257 -7.69 1.84 -12.59
CA LEU A 257 -7.72 1.69 -11.15
C LEU A 257 -7.66 0.21 -10.78
N VAL A 258 -7.08 -0.11 -9.64
CA VAL A 258 -7.01 -1.49 -9.14
C VAL A 258 -7.37 -1.54 -7.66
N VAL A 259 -8.01 -2.63 -7.26
CA VAL A 259 -8.20 -3.00 -5.86
C VAL A 259 -7.03 -3.90 -5.48
N PRO A 260 -6.07 -3.45 -4.66
CA PRO A 260 -4.96 -4.29 -4.22
C PRO A 260 -5.46 -5.43 -3.32
N GLU A 261 -4.71 -6.53 -3.27
CA GLU A 261 -4.95 -7.64 -2.36
C GLU A 261 -4.90 -7.18 -0.90
N MET A 262 -5.49 -7.97 0.01
CA MET A 262 -5.55 -7.61 1.43
C MET A 262 -4.14 -7.59 2.04
N GLU A 263 -3.65 -6.43 2.46
CA GLU A 263 -2.56 -6.38 3.43
C GLU A 263 -3.15 -6.64 4.82
N GLU A 264 -2.92 -7.81 5.37
CA GLU A 264 -3.19 -8.10 6.77
C GLU A 264 -2.21 -7.31 7.64
N LEU A 265 -2.69 -6.22 8.22
CA LEU A 265 -1.99 -5.57 9.32
C LEU A 265 -2.22 -6.40 10.58
N ARG A 266 -1.14 -6.73 11.32
CA ARG A 266 -1.25 -7.32 12.66
C ARG A 266 -2.16 -6.45 13.52
N GLY A 267 -3.29 -7.04 13.98
CA GLY A 267 -4.34 -6.34 14.71
C GLY A 267 -5.72 -6.42 14.07
N GLY A 268 -5.89 -7.11 12.94
CA GLY A 268 -7.20 -7.36 12.33
C GLY A 268 -7.83 -6.17 11.59
N GLU A 269 -7.14 -5.04 11.46
CA GLU A 269 -7.58 -3.94 10.60
C GLU A 269 -7.05 -4.12 9.18
N VAL A 270 -7.93 -4.53 8.28
CA VAL A 270 -7.64 -4.66 6.85
C VAL A 270 -7.78 -3.30 6.18
N LYS A 271 -6.69 -2.70 5.73
CA LYS A 271 -6.72 -1.45 4.97
C LYS A 271 -6.62 -1.75 3.48
N ARG A 272 -7.75 -1.75 2.79
CA ARG A 272 -7.82 -1.72 1.32
C ARG A 272 -7.99 -0.27 0.84
N SER A 273 -7.28 0.13 -0.20
CA SER A 273 -7.50 1.43 -0.86
C SER A 273 -7.41 1.25 -2.38
N VAL A 274 -8.44 1.67 -3.11
CA VAL A 274 -8.37 1.73 -4.58
C VAL A 274 -7.31 2.74 -4.97
N ARG A 275 -6.38 2.34 -5.84
CA ARG A 275 -5.33 3.21 -6.38
C ARG A 275 -5.25 3.13 -7.90
N GLU A 276 -4.61 4.11 -8.50
CA GLU A 276 -4.27 4.07 -9.93
C GLU A 276 -3.23 2.95 -10.17
N ILE A 277 -3.37 2.25 -11.30
CA ILE A 277 -2.40 1.25 -11.75
C ILE A 277 -1.08 1.98 -12.02
N ARG A 278 0.01 1.43 -11.50
CA ARG A 278 1.35 1.93 -11.72
C ARG A 278 2.03 1.09 -12.79
N ILE A 279 3.06 1.64 -13.41
CA ILE A 279 3.85 0.92 -14.41
C ILE A 279 4.46 -0.36 -13.82
N GLU A 280 4.79 -0.34 -12.53
CA GLU A 280 5.32 -1.47 -11.80
C GLU A 280 4.35 -2.67 -11.78
N ASP A 281 3.05 -2.40 -11.70
CA ASP A 281 1.99 -3.42 -11.72
C ASP A 281 1.85 -4.11 -13.09
N LEU A 282 2.28 -3.44 -14.16
CA LEU A 282 2.16 -3.92 -15.55
C LEU A 282 3.38 -4.68 -16.03
N LEU A 283 4.45 -4.77 -15.24
CA LEU A 283 5.66 -5.49 -15.61
C LEU A 283 5.59 -7.01 -15.36
N GLY A 284 4.42 -7.51 -14.93
CA GLY A 284 4.08 -8.92 -14.98
C GLY A 284 4.81 -9.80 -13.98
N ARG A 285 5.15 -9.27 -12.82
CA ARG A 285 5.77 -10.09 -11.78
C ARG A 285 4.74 -10.70 -10.86
N GLU A 286 4.81 -12.02 -10.70
CA GLU A 286 4.05 -12.74 -9.70
C GLU A 286 4.55 -12.40 -8.30
N GLU A 287 3.65 -12.39 -7.33
CA GLU A 287 4.01 -12.19 -5.94
C GLU A 287 4.87 -13.35 -5.43
N ILE A 288 6.00 -13.03 -4.81
CA ILE A 288 6.93 -14.03 -4.29
C ILE A 288 6.47 -14.50 -2.93
N HIS A 289 6.32 -15.81 -2.81
CA HIS A 289 6.07 -16.47 -1.53
C HIS A 289 7.40 -16.74 -0.82
N ILE A 290 7.52 -16.28 0.42
CA ILE A 290 8.66 -16.52 1.31
C ILE A 290 8.21 -17.32 2.52
N ASN A 291 9.15 -18.02 3.15
CA ASN A 291 8.87 -18.78 4.36
C ASN A 291 8.89 -17.87 5.61
N LEU A 292 7.75 -17.25 5.91
CA LEU A 292 7.61 -16.32 7.04
C LEU A 292 7.94 -16.97 8.38
N ASP A 293 7.68 -18.26 8.56
CA ASP A 293 7.95 -18.97 9.82
C ASP A 293 9.46 -19.16 10.04
N GLU A 294 10.21 -19.55 9.01
CA GLU A 294 11.66 -19.67 9.09
C GLU A 294 12.35 -18.33 9.33
N ILE A 295 11.91 -17.28 8.64
CA ILE A 295 12.40 -15.92 8.85
C ILE A 295 12.06 -15.46 10.27
N GLY A 296 10.84 -15.71 10.74
CA GLY A 296 10.40 -15.42 12.10
C GLY A 296 11.29 -16.08 13.14
N ASN A 297 11.55 -17.38 13.00
CA ASN A 297 12.42 -18.15 13.90
C ASN A 297 13.87 -17.63 13.93
N LEU A 298 14.40 -17.21 12.75
CA LEU A 298 15.73 -16.60 12.70
C LEU A 298 15.80 -15.30 13.50
N LEU A 299 14.76 -14.49 13.43
CA LEU A 299 14.76 -13.10 13.93
C LEU A 299 14.18 -12.95 15.34
N GLU A 300 13.50 -13.98 15.87
CA GLU A 300 12.83 -13.92 17.16
C GLU A 300 13.80 -13.54 18.30
N GLY A 301 13.44 -12.50 19.02
CA GLY A 301 14.19 -12.02 20.19
C GLY A 301 15.58 -11.42 19.87
N LYS A 302 15.95 -11.24 18.60
CA LYS A 302 17.26 -10.73 18.20
C LYS A 302 17.28 -9.21 17.98
N ALA A 303 18.45 -8.62 18.21
CA ALA A 303 18.75 -7.27 17.76
C ALA A 303 19.26 -7.33 16.30
N VAL A 304 18.64 -6.55 15.42
CA VAL A 304 18.93 -6.52 14.00
C VAL A 304 19.44 -5.13 13.61
N LEU A 305 20.58 -5.08 12.93
CA LEU A 305 21.16 -3.86 12.40
C LEU A 305 20.94 -3.79 10.89
N VAL A 306 20.40 -2.67 10.42
CA VAL A 306 20.29 -2.36 8.98
C VAL A 306 21.14 -1.14 8.69
N THR A 307 22.15 -1.28 7.83
CA THR A 307 22.95 -0.13 7.35
C THR A 307 22.41 0.37 6.01
N GLY A 308 22.58 1.66 5.71
CA GLY A 308 21.87 2.25 4.58
C GLY A 308 20.36 2.24 4.80
N ALA A 309 19.93 2.29 6.07
CA ALA A 309 18.56 2.10 6.51
C ALA A 309 17.59 3.13 5.93
N ALA A 310 18.07 4.32 5.60
CA ALA A 310 17.26 5.38 4.99
C ALA A 310 17.22 5.33 3.46
N GLY A 311 17.96 4.39 2.84
CA GLY A 311 17.92 4.13 1.40
C GLY A 311 16.69 3.33 0.98
N SER A 312 16.49 3.16 -0.33
CA SER A 312 15.30 2.46 -0.88
C SER A 312 15.20 0.99 -0.42
N ILE A 313 16.32 0.27 -0.39
CA ILE A 313 16.36 -1.14 0.05
C ILE A 313 16.36 -1.21 1.58
N GLY A 314 17.24 -0.45 2.25
CA GLY A 314 17.34 -0.50 3.71
C GLY A 314 16.05 -0.12 4.42
N SER A 315 15.34 0.91 3.95
CA SER A 315 14.06 1.31 4.55
C SER A 315 12.97 0.27 4.37
N GLU A 316 12.95 -0.44 3.24
CA GLU A 316 12.01 -1.52 3.03
C GLU A 316 12.35 -2.75 3.87
N ILE A 317 13.64 -3.09 4.02
CA ILE A 317 14.06 -4.13 4.97
C ILE A 317 13.59 -3.76 6.39
N CYS A 318 13.75 -2.50 6.81
CA CYS A 318 13.25 -2.04 8.12
C CYS A 318 11.73 -2.21 8.26
N ARG A 319 10.95 -1.89 7.20
CA ARG A 319 9.48 -2.08 7.20
C ARG A 319 9.11 -3.56 7.32
N GLN A 320 9.77 -4.43 6.57
CA GLN A 320 9.50 -5.87 6.62
C GLN A 320 9.90 -6.47 7.96
N LEU A 321 11.07 -6.10 8.50
CA LEU A 321 11.52 -6.52 9.83
C LEU A 321 10.56 -6.09 10.95
N ALA A 322 9.87 -4.96 10.79
CA ALA A 322 8.87 -4.49 11.76
C ALA A 322 7.68 -5.45 11.95
N HIS A 323 7.48 -6.40 11.05
CA HIS A 323 6.43 -7.42 11.15
C HIS A 323 6.89 -8.68 11.91
N PHE A 324 8.18 -8.81 12.25
CA PHE A 324 8.72 -9.96 12.98
C PHE A 324 8.96 -9.65 14.45
N PRO A 325 8.97 -10.67 15.34
CA PRO A 325 9.15 -10.50 16.79
C PRO A 325 10.61 -10.25 17.17
N ILE A 326 11.22 -9.21 16.58
CA ILE A 326 12.60 -8.81 16.87
C ILE A 326 12.69 -8.10 18.22
N LYS A 327 13.81 -8.27 18.91
CA LYS A 327 14.08 -7.57 20.17
C LYS A 327 14.31 -6.09 19.97
N LYS A 328 15.06 -5.74 18.93
CA LYS A 328 15.41 -4.36 18.60
C LYS A 328 15.81 -4.21 17.12
N LEU A 329 15.39 -3.14 16.48
CA LEU A 329 15.83 -2.73 15.16
C LEU A 329 16.76 -1.51 15.26
N VAL A 330 18.00 -1.63 14.79
CA VAL A 330 18.97 -0.53 14.74
C VAL A 330 19.07 -0.05 13.29
N CYS A 331 18.59 1.16 13.02
CA CYS A 331 18.59 1.79 11.69
C CYS A 331 19.82 2.70 11.60
N PHE A 332 20.84 2.33 10.81
CA PHE A 332 22.10 3.06 10.69
C PHE A 332 22.26 3.66 9.29
N ASP A 333 22.38 4.98 9.20
CA ASP A 333 22.58 5.69 7.93
C ASP A 333 23.31 7.02 8.15
N SER A 334 24.00 7.51 7.14
CA SER A 334 24.63 8.83 7.15
C SER A 334 23.71 9.97 6.75
N ALA A 335 22.58 9.67 6.10
CA ALA A 335 21.64 10.64 5.58
C ALA A 335 20.57 11.03 6.64
N GLU A 336 20.73 12.21 7.26
CA GLU A 336 19.88 12.66 8.37
C GLU A 336 18.41 12.80 7.96
N THR A 337 18.10 13.60 6.94
CA THR A 337 16.70 13.88 6.53
C THR A 337 15.93 12.63 6.11
N PRO A 338 16.47 11.72 5.26
CA PRO A 338 15.82 10.44 4.96
C PRO A 338 15.62 9.56 6.21
N MET A 339 16.57 9.58 7.16
CA MET A 339 16.44 8.85 8.42
C MET A 339 15.31 9.42 9.30
N HIS A 340 15.19 10.74 9.35
CA HIS A 340 14.07 11.39 10.06
C HIS A 340 12.72 10.97 9.48
N ASN A 341 12.59 10.93 8.15
CA ASN A 341 11.36 10.49 7.49
C ASN A 341 11.04 9.02 7.81
N LEU A 342 12.05 8.14 7.77
CA LEU A 342 11.88 6.73 8.15
C LEU A 342 11.45 6.60 9.62
N ARG A 343 12.06 7.38 10.51
CA ARG A 343 11.71 7.41 11.94
C ARG A 343 10.23 7.75 12.13
N LEU A 344 9.75 8.85 11.51
CA LEU A 344 8.34 9.26 11.62
C LEU A 344 7.39 8.17 11.10
N GLU A 345 7.75 7.54 9.98
CA GLU A 345 6.96 6.46 9.41
C GLU A 345 6.87 5.25 10.36
N LEU A 346 8.01 4.82 10.95
CA LEU A 346 8.03 3.69 11.86
C LEU A 346 7.27 3.97 13.16
N GLU A 347 7.41 5.18 13.73
CA GLU A 347 6.67 5.62 14.92
C GLU A 347 5.14 5.65 14.68
N GLU A 348 4.70 6.07 13.50
CA GLU A 348 3.28 6.14 13.16
C GLU A 348 2.66 4.76 12.92
N LYS A 349 3.33 3.91 12.13
CA LYS A 349 2.78 2.64 11.65
C LYS A 349 3.00 1.47 12.58
N TYR A 350 4.14 1.43 13.33
CA TYR A 350 4.59 0.28 14.11
C TYR A 350 4.83 0.66 15.57
N LYS A 351 3.78 0.97 16.30
CA LYS A 351 3.82 1.51 17.67
C LYS A 351 4.51 0.61 18.70
N GLU A 352 4.55 -0.69 18.47
CA GLU A 352 5.17 -1.66 19.36
C GLU A 352 6.63 -2.00 18.98
N LEU A 353 7.12 -1.47 17.85
CA LEU A 353 8.46 -1.72 17.39
C LEU A 353 9.49 -0.99 18.26
N ASN A 354 10.38 -1.77 18.89
CA ASN A 354 11.54 -1.21 19.57
C ASN A 354 12.64 -0.93 18.54
N PHE A 355 12.79 0.32 18.12
CA PHE A 355 13.81 0.69 17.14
C PHE A 355 14.63 1.91 17.57
N VAL A 356 15.84 2.02 17.02
CA VAL A 356 16.78 3.12 17.29
C VAL A 356 17.33 3.65 15.96
N PRO A 357 17.04 4.90 15.59
CA PRO A 357 17.69 5.57 14.47
C PRO A 357 19.09 6.05 14.90
N VAL A 358 20.09 5.71 14.12
CA VAL A 358 21.49 6.07 14.37
C VAL A 358 22.06 6.76 13.14
N ILE A 359 22.46 8.02 13.31
CA ILE A 359 23.19 8.75 12.27
C ILE A 359 24.68 8.41 12.38
N GLY A 360 25.25 7.93 11.28
CA GLY A 360 26.67 7.59 11.21
C GLY A 360 27.07 7.05 9.84
N ASP A 361 28.37 7.05 9.60
CA ASP A 361 28.98 6.61 8.35
C ASP A 361 29.67 5.25 8.58
N VAL A 362 29.41 4.27 7.69
CA VAL A 362 30.07 2.95 7.72
C VAL A 362 31.60 3.03 7.55
N ARG A 363 32.11 4.14 7.01
CA ARG A 363 33.54 4.43 6.86
C ARG A 363 34.23 4.85 8.16
N SER A 364 33.48 5.06 9.25
CA SER A 364 34.02 5.49 10.54
C SER A 364 34.12 4.29 11.49
N PRO A 365 35.33 3.73 11.73
CA PRO A 365 35.50 2.57 12.61
C PRO A 365 34.98 2.83 14.02
N ASP A 366 35.28 3.99 14.61
CA ASP A 366 34.84 4.35 15.97
C ASP A 366 33.31 4.43 16.08
N ARG A 367 32.65 4.95 15.03
CA ARG A 367 31.18 5.04 15.01
C ARG A 367 30.53 3.67 14.84
N VAL A 368 31.11 2.81 14.03
CA VAL A 368 30.68 1.43 13.86
C VAL A 368 30.90 0.66 15.15
N ASP A 369 32.09 0.76 15.77
CA ASP A 369 32.38 0.15 17.07
C ASP A 369 31.37 0.58 18.14
N TYR A 370 31.07 1.88 18.23
CA TYR A 370 30.04 2.39 19.15
C TYR A 370 28.67 1.71 18.93
N VAL A 371 28.26 1.51 17.66
CA VAL A 371 26.99 0.86 17.33
C VAL A 371 26.98 -0.60 17.81
N PHE A 372 28.01 -1.37 17.47
CA PHE A 372 28.05 -2.79 17.83
C PHE A 372 28.16 -2.98 19.35
N ARG A 373 28.97 -2.19 20.03
CA ARG A 373 29.15 -2.23 21.47
C ARG A 373 27.87 -1.89 22.27
N ASN A 374 27.04 -0.95 21.77
CA ASN A 374 25.86 -0.52 22.52
C ASN A 374 24.62 -1.37 22.24
N TRP A 375 24.50 -1.94 21.05
CA TRP A 375 23.27 -2.65 20.67
C TRP A 375 23.47 -4.14 20.41
N HIS A 376 24.69 -4.66 20.35
CA HIS A 376 25.04 -6.06 20.18
C HIS A 376 24.16 -6.76 19.12
N PRO A 377 24.16 -6.33 17.84
CA PRO A 377 23.33 -6.92 16.82
C PRO A 377 23.75 -8.38 16.56
N GLN A 378 22.77 -9.27 16.51
CA GLN A 378 22.99 -10.67 16.13
C GLN A 378 22.84 -10.89 14.63
N VAL A 379 22.06 -10.04 13.95
CA VAL A 379 21.88 -10.09 12.50
C VAL A 379 22.15 -8.71 11.90
N VAL A 380 22.91 -8.67 10.82
CA VAL A 380 23.24 -7.41 10.09
C VAL A 380 22.77 -7.54 8.64
N PHE A 381 21.99 -6.56 8.19
CA PHE A 381 21.68 -6.35 6.78
C PHE A 381 22.47 -5.13 6.29
N HIS A 382 23.49 -5.36 5.45
CA HIS A 382 24.38 -4.32 4.98
C HIS A 382 23.97 -3.81 3.60
N ALA A 383 23.16 -2.73 3.57
CA ALA A 383 22.67 -2.08 2.35
C ALA A 383 23.33 -0.71 2.08
N ALA A 384 24.24 -0.26 2.93
CA ALA A 384 24.96 0.99 2.74
C ALA A 384 25.94 0.87 1.57
N ALA A 385 25.75 1.64 0.50
CA ALA A 385 26.63 1.70 -0.66
C ALA A 385 26.32 2.91 -1.54
N TYR A 386 27.31 3.38 -2.29
CA TYR A 386 27.10 4.25 -3.43
C TYR A 386 26.79 3.41 -4.68
N LYS A 387 25.70 3.75 -5.40
CA LYS A 387 25.16 2.94 -6.50
C LYS A 387 25.12 3.62 -7.87
N HIS A 388 25.27 4.93 -7.93
CA HIS A 388 25.14 5.69 -9.17
C HIS A 388 26.41 5.61 -10.00
N VAL A 389 26.37 4.83 -11.09
CA VAL A 389 27.53 4.58 -11.97
C VAL A 389 28.20 5.86 -12.45
N PRO A 390 27.51 6.86 -13.05
CA PRO A 390 28.18 8.08 -13.52
C PRO A 390 28.90 8.85 -12.41
N LEU A 391 28.27 8.97 -11.23
CA LEU A 391 28.91 9.66 -10.11
C LEU A 391 30.13 8.92 -9.60
N MET A 392 30.14 7.59 -9.62
CA MET A 392 31.30 6.81 -9.18
C MET A 392 32.43 6.81 -10.23
N GLU A 393 32.11 6.91 -11.51
CA GLU A 393 33.09 7.16 -12.56
C GLU A 393 33.83 8.54 -12.38
N GLU A 394 33.07 9.54 -11.95
CA GLU A 394 33.61 10.85 -11.62
C GLU A 394 34.37 10.89 -10.27
N ASN A 395 33.95 10.07 -9.30
CA ASN A 395 34.43 10.03 -7.93
C ASN A 395 34.90 8.63 -7.49
N PRO A 396 35.90 8.02 -8.13
CA PRO A 396 36.28 6.61 -7.90
C PRO A 396 36.74 6.33 -6.46
N CYS A 397 37.43 7.30 -5.84
CA CYS A 397 37.92 7.16 -4.46
C CYS A 397 36.76 6.97 -3.47
N GLU A 398 35.62 7.65 -3.69
CA GLU A 398 34.47 7.55 -2.82
C GLU A 398 33.78 6.18 -2.96
N ALA A 399 33.80 5.56 -4.15
CA ALA A 399 33.34 4.20 -4.35
C ALA A 399 34.17 3.20 -3.51
N ILE A 400 35.49 3.30 -3.54
CA ILE A 400 36.38 2.44 -2.74
C ILE A 400 36.16 2.67 -1.24
N ARG A 401 36.12 3.92 -0.81
CA ARG A 401 35.98 4.27 0.61
C ARG A 401 34.64 3.77 1.18
N THR A 402 33.56 3.91 0.43
CA THR A 402 32.22 3.52 0.93
C THR A 402 31.94 2.04 0.71
N ASN A 403 32.05 1.57 -0.55
CA ASN A 403 31.63 0.23 -0.90
C ASN A 403 32.63 -0.86 -0.47
N VAL A 404 33.92 -0.57 -0.45
CA VAL A 404 34.97 -1.55 -0.09
C VAL A 404 35.39 -1.37 1.36
N PHE A 405 35.95 -0.22 1.72
CA PHE A 405 36.45 0.01 3.07
C PHE A 405 35.32 0.03 4.09
N GLY A 406 34.18 0.69 3.79
CA GLY A 406 33.01 0.68 4.67
C GLY A 406 32.46 -0.73 4.89
N THR A 407 32.39 -1.58 3.86
CA THR A 407 32.00 -2.99 4.01
C THR A 407 33.00 -3.75 4.86
N ARG A 408 34.31 -3.55 4.67
CA ARG A 408 35.35 -4.14 5.51
C ARG A 408 35.15 -3.78 6.99
N VAL A 409 35.01 -2.49 7.30
CA VAL A 409 34.81 -2.01 8.69
C VAL A 409 33.59 -2.68 9.32
N MET A 410 32.49 -2.79 8.58
CA MET A 410 31.27 -3.44 9.06
C MET A 410 31.45 -4.95 9.27
N ALA A 411 32.14 -5.63 8.35
CA ALA A 411 32.37 -7.08 8.42
C ALA A 411 33.34 -7.43 9.56
N ASP A 412 34.42 -6.66 9.72
CA ASP A 412 35.40 -6.84 10.81
C ASP A 412 34.75 -6.63 12.18
N ALA A 413 33.89 -5.60 12.30
CA ALA A 413 33.11 -5.38 13.51
C ALA A 413 32.12 -6.53 13.77
N ALA A 414 31.46 -7.05 12.74
CA ALA A 414 30.55 -8.18 12.88
C ALA A 414 31.25 -9.42 13.45
N VAL A 415 32.47 -9.74 12.98
CA VAL A 415 33.29 -10.83 13.54
C VAL A 415 33.69 -10.55 14.98
N SER A 416 34.19 -9.32 15.24
CA SER A 416 34.69 -8.94 16.57
C SER A 416 33.63 -8.97 17.66
N TYR A 417 32.38 -8.67 17.31
CA TYR A 417 31.24 -8.63 18.21
C TYR A 417 30.36 -9.89 18.16
N GLY A 418 30.77 -10.93 17.42
CA GLY A 418 30.08 -12.22 17.39
C GLY A 418 28.69 -12.18 16.74
N VAL A 419 28.55 -11.40 15.66
CA VAL A 419 27.32 -11.40 14.84
C VAL A 419 27.08 -12.79 14.27
N GLU A 420 25.88 -13.31 14.39
CA GLU A 420 25.54 -14.65 13.87
C GLU A 420 25.47 -14.65 12.35
N LYS A 421 24.78 -13.66 11.73
CA LYS A 421 24.62 -13.55 10.28
C LYS A 421 24.85 -12.12 9.79
N PHE A 422 25.63 -12.00 8.73
CA PHE A 422 25.89 -10.76 8.02
C PHE A 422 25.44 -10.91 6.57
N VAL A 423 24.36 -10.22 6.18
CA VAL A 423 23.77 -10.27 4.83
C VAL A 423 24.18 -9.00 4.07
N MET A 424 25.03 -9.17 3.07
CA MET A 424 25.51 -8.09 2.22
C MET A 424 24.64 -7.96 0.97
N ILE A 425 24.13 -6.76 0.69
CA ILE A 425 23.41 -6.47 -0.55
C ILE A 425 24.42 -6.10 -1.65
N SER A 426 24.38 -6.84 -2.77
CA SER A 426 25.18 -6.60 -3.97
C SER A 426 24.29 -6.41 -5.21
N THR A 427 24.89 -6.42 -6.39
CA THR A 427 24.25 -6.04 -7.65
C THR A 427 24.75 -6.90 -8.82
N ASP A 428 23.93 -7.01 -9.88
CA ASP A 428 24.30 -7.55 -11.20
C ASP A 428 25.56 -6.87 -11.79
N LYS A 429 25.78 -5.59 -11.49
CA LYS A 429 26.92 -4.82 -11.99
C LYS A 429 28.28 -5.23 -11.42
N ALA A 430 28.28 -6.05 -10.36
CA ALA A 430 29.48 -6.68 -9.82
C ALA A 430 29.97 -7.87 -10.70
N VAL A 431 29.13 -8.33 -11.65
CA VAL A 431 29.47 -9.39 -12.61
C VAL A 431 30.12 -8.77 -13.84
N ASN A 432 31.32 -9.25 -14.23
CA ASN A 432 32.10 -8.68 -15.33
C ASN A 432 32.03 -7.14 -15.33
N PRO A 433 32.49 -6.48 -14.27
CA PRO A 433 32.24 -5.06 -14.08
C PRO A 433 32.83 -4.23 -15.23
N THR A 434 32.05 -3.25 -15.71
CA THR A 434 32.47 -2.30 -16.76
C THR A 434 32.66 -0.89 -16.25
N ASN A 435 32.54 -0.74 -14.94
CA ASN A 435 32.59 0.55 -14.27
C ASN A 435 33.11 0.44 -12.84
N ILE A 436 33.55 1.57 -12.30
CA ILE A 436 34.11 1.69 -10.95
C ILE A 436 33.12 1.21 -9.87
N MET A 437 31.84 1.56 -9.98
CA MET A 437 30.83 1.16 -9.00
C MET A 437 30.68 -0.36 -8.95
N GLY A 438 30.53 -1.00 -10.11
CA GLY A 438 30.44 -2.46 -10.21
C GLY A 438 31.68 -3.16 -9.67
N CYS A 439 32.89 -2.68 -10.05
CA CYS A 439 34.15 -3.21 -9.54
C CYS A 439 34.28 -3.03 -8.02
N SER A 440 33.88 -1.88 -7.46
CA SER A 440 33.89 -1.67 -6.01
C SER A 440 32.98 -2.65 -5.26
N LYS A 441 31.81 -2.97 -5.82
CA LYS A 441 30.91 -3.99 -5.25
C LYS A 441 31.51 -5.40 -5.36
N ARG A 442 32.18 -5.71 -6.49
CA ARG A 442 32.89 -6.98 -6.65
C ARG A 442 34.01 -7.14 -5.62
N LEU A 443 34.80 -6.11 -5.39
CA LEU A 443 35.84 -6.09 -4.35
C LEU A 443 35.29 -6.33 -2.95
N ALA A 444 34.13 -5.73 -2.65
CA ALA A 444 33.44 -5.95 -1.38
C ALA A 444 32.93 -7.41 -1.24
N GLU A 445 32.40 -8.01 -2.32
CA GLU A 445 32.03 -9.44 -2.34
C GLU A 445 33.24 -10.33 -2.08
N ILE A 446 34.37 -10.07 -2.76
CA ILE A 446 35.63 -10.80 -2.59
C ILE A 446 36.09 -10.73 -1.13
N TYR A 447 36.04 -9.55 -0.51
CA TYR A 447 36.40 -9.38 0.89
C TYR A 447 35.53 -10.24 1.82
N VAL A 448 34.20 -10.08 1.73
CA VAL A 448 33.26 -10.78 2.60
C VAL A 448 33.35 -12.30 2.43
N GLN A 449 33.52 -12.78 1.19
CA GLN A 449 33.68 -14.18 0.88
C GLN A 449 35.01 -14.75 1.42
N SER A 450 36.14 -14.05 1.18
CA SER A 450 37.46 -14.51 1.67
C SER A 450 37.52 -14.53 3.20
N LEU A 451 36.88 -13.55 3.86
CA LEU A 451 36.75 -13.52 5.32
C LEU A 451 35.92 -14.70 5.83
N SER A 452 34.79 -15.03 5.15
CA SER A 452 33.97 -16.21 5.48
C SER A 452 34.78 -17.50 5.40
N LEU A 453 35.54 -17.68 4.31
CA LEU A 453 36.40 -18.86 4.11
C LEU A 453 37.54 -18.93 5.16
N ALA A 454 38.14 -17.79 5.52
CA ALA A 454 39.17 -17.72 6.55
C ALA A 454 38.64 -18.12 7.94
N ILE A 455 37.39 -17.75 8.26
CA ILE A 455 36.72 -18.19 9.48
C ILE A 455 36.46 -19.71 9.45
N GLU A 456 35.93 -20.23 8.34
CA GLU A 456 35.67 -21.65 8.16
C GLU A 456 36.94 -22.50 8.28
N ARG A 457 38.06 -22.00 7.74
CA ARG A 457 39.39 -22.64 7.84
C ARG A 457 40.09 -22.45 9.18
N GLY A 458 39.52 -21.66 10.09
CA GLY A 458 40.10 -21.32 11.39
C GLY A 458 41.30 -20.35 11.34
N GLU A 459 41.52 -19.69 10.22
CA GLU A 459 42.56 -18.67 10.05
C GLU A 459 42.19 -17.35 10.75
N VAL A 460 40.89 -17.05 10.82
CA VAL A 460 40.30 -15.94 11.55
C VAL A 460 39.36 -16.51 12.62
N LYS A 461 39.53 -16.05 13.85
CA LYS A 461 38.65 -16.46 14.93
C LYS A 461 37.30 -15.76 14.83
N GLY A 462 36.21 -16.52 14.70
CA GLY A 462 34.84 -15.99 14.62
C GLY A 462 33.86 -17.09 14.27
N GLU A 463 32.56 -16.75 14.30
CA GLU A 463 31.46 -17.65 13.96
C GLU A 463 30.44 -16.98 13.01
N THR A 464 30.74 -15.74 12.60
CA THR A 464 29.85 -14.96 11.73
C THR A 464 29.69 -15.61 10.37
N ARG A 465 28.44 -15.85 9.96
CA ARG A 465 28.08 -16.38 8.64
C ARG A 465 27.82 -15.23 7.69
N PHE A 466 28.67 -15.11 6.68
CA PHE A 466 28.56 -14.09 5.67
C PHE A 466 27.77 -14.56 4.45
N ILE A 467 26.76 -13.81 4.05
CA ILE A 467 25.86 -14.09 2.95
C ILE A 467 25.83 -12.89 2.04
N THR A 468 26.00 -13.11 0.75
CA THR A 468 25.89 -12.04 -0.25
C THR A 468 24.67 -12.28 -1.15
N THR A 469 23.96 -11.21 -1.49
CA THR A 469 22.81 -11.28 -2.41
C THR A 469 23.03 -10.39 -3.61
N ARG A 470 22.87 -10.94 -4.83
CA ARG A 470 22.95 -10.23 -6.11
C ARG A 470 21.59 -10.14 -6.76
N PHE A 471 21.19 -8.95 -7.14
CA PHE A 471 20.02 -8.70 -7.97
C PHE A 471 20.21 -7.46 -8.85
N GLY A 472 19.38 -7.31 -9.86
CA GLY A 472 19.44 -6.23 -10.84
C GLY A 472 18.77 -4.94 -10.36
N ASN A 473 18.14 -4.21 -11.29
CA ASN A 473 17.51 -2.95 -10.93
C ASN A 473 16.21 -3.18 -10.14
N VAL A 474 15.93 -2.27 -9.22
CA VAL A 474 14.65 -2.24 -8.49
C VAL A 474 13.81 -1.06 -8.93
N LEU A 475 12.52 -1.33 -9.10
CA LEU A 475 11.54 -0.35 -9.59
C LEU A 475 11.31 0.76 -8.58
N GLY A 476 11.26 2.00 -9.06
CA GLY A 476 10.89 3.14 -8.23
C GLY A 476 11.94 3.55 -7.18
N SER A 477 13.16 2.99 -7.21
CA SER A 477 14.24 3.40 -6.29
C SER A 477 14.70 4.84 -6.59
N ASN A 478 15.17 5.53 -5.55
CA ASN A 478 15.64 6.92 -5.66
C ASN A 478 16.71 7.07 -6.76
N GLY A 479 16.50 8.06 -7.66
CA GLY A 479 17.39 8.36 -8.78
C GLY A 479 17.37 7.32 -9.91
N SER A 480 16.44 6.37 -9.91
CA SER A 480 16.27 5.39 -11.00
C SER A 480 15.48 5.94 -12.18
N VAL A 481 15.39 5.15 -13.25
CA VAL A 481 14.81 5.54 -14.53
C VAL A 481 13.32 5.93 -14.43
N ILE A 482 12.51 5.21 -13.65
CA ILE A 482 11.07 5.48 -13.53
C ILE A 482 10.76 6.83 -12.88
N PRO A 483 11.30 7.20 -11.70
CA PRO A 483 11.13 8.54 -11.15
C PRO A 483 11.58 9.64 -12.12
N ARG A 484 12.71 9.44 -12.82
CA ARG A 484 13.21 10.42 -13.79
C ARG A 484 12.27 10.58 -14.98
N PHE A 485 11.75 9.49 -15.56
CA PHE A 485 10.78 9.57 -16.66
C PHE A 485 9.50 10.27 -16.20
N ARG A 486 9.01 9.95 -15.01
CA ARG A 486 7.83 10.62 -14.42
C ARG A 486 8.03 12.13 -14.29
N GLU A 487 9.21 12.55 -13.82
CA GLU A 487 9.57 13.97 -13.70
C GLU A 487 9.64 14.64 -15.08
N GLN A 488 10.32 14.01 -16.06
CA GLN A 488 10.42 14.54 -17.43
C GLN A 488 9.06 14.65 -18.12
N ILE A 489 8.18 13.66 -17.96
CA ILE A 489 6.81 13.69 -18.48
C ILE A 489 6.03 14.83 -17.83
N ALA A 490 6.12 15.01 -16.51
CA ALA A 490 5.45 16.08 -15.78
C ALA A 490 5.93 17.48 -16.21
N GLN A 491 7.18 17.61 -16.68
CA GLN A 491 7.76 18.84 -17.19
C GLN A 491 7.47 19.09 -18.69
N GLY A 492 6.78 18.17 -19.39
CA GLY A 492 6.48 18.28 -20.81
C GLY A 492 7.56 17.71 -21.74
N GLY A 493 8.47 16.90 -21.21
CA GLY A 493 9.51 16.21 -21.98
C GLY A 493 10.78 17.05 -22.27
N PRO A 494 11.67 16.55 -23.15
CA PRO A 494 11.67 15.20 -23.72
C PRO A 494 12.02 14.12 -22.67
N VAL A 495 11.57 12.88 -22.91
CA VAL A 495 12.02 11.72 -22.13
C VAL A 495 13.35 11.23 -22.70
N THR A 496 14.38 11.13 -21.85
CA THR A 496 15.73 10.77 -22.27
C THR A 496 16.05 9.31 -22.02
N VAL A 497 16.38 8.57 -23.10
CA VAL A 497 16.83 7.18 -23.06
C VAL A 497 18.26 7.10 -23.59
N THR A 498 19.12 6.29 -22.96
CA THR A 498 20.54 6.25 -23.34
C THR A 498 20.79 5.50 -24.65
N HIS A 499 20.01 4.45 -24.96
CA HIS A 499 20.12 3.71 -26.21
C HIS A 499 18.77 3.05 -26.57
N PRO A 500 18.37 2.95 -27.84
CA PRO A 500 17.09 2.34 -28.23
C PRO A 500 16.98 0.86 -27.83
N ASP A 501 18.08 0.12 -27.83
CA ASP A 501 18.10 -1.31 -27.54
C ASP A 501 18.56 -1.66 -26.13
N ILE A 502 18.69 -0.66 -25.24
CA ILE A 502 19.11 -0.90 -23.87
C ILE A 502 18.03 -1.69 -23.14
N ILE A 503 18.43 -2.78 -22.51
CA ILE A 503 17.55 -3.60 -21.67
C ILE A 503 18.02 -3.64 -20.23
N ARG A 504 17.07 -3.78 -19.31
CA ARG A 504 17.34 -3.97 -17.89
C ARG A 504 16.36 -4.99 -17.32
N TYR A 505 16.85 -5.72 -16.33
CA TYR A 505 15.99 -6.54 -15.48
C TYR A 505 15.46 -5.69 -14.34
N PHE A 506 14.19 -5.88 -13.99
CA PHE A 506 13.57 -5.15 -12.91
C PHE A 506 12.89 -6.09 -11.91
N MET A 507 12.93 -5.69 -10.67
CA MET A 507 12.25 -6.33 -9.55
C MET A 507 11.58 -5.24 -8.70
N THR A 508 10.51 -5.53 -8.01
CA THR A 508 9.95 -4.57 -7.05
C THR A 508 10.83 -4.50 -5.80
N ILE A 509 10.84 -3.36 -5.11
CA ILE A 509 11.63 -3.21 -3.88
C ILE A 509 11.17 -4.20 -2.80
N PRO A 510 9.84 -4.35 -2.53
CA PRO A 510 9.37 -5.35 -1.56
C PRO A 510 9.78 -6.78 -1.91
N GLU A 511 9.71 -7.16 -3.20
CA GLU A 511 10.14 -8.46 -3.69
C GLU A 511 11.62 -8.72 -3.42
N ALA A 512 12.49 -7.78 -3.81
CA ALA A 512 13.92 -7.89 -3.56
C ALA A 512 14.24 -8.06 -2.06
N CYS A 513 13.57 -7.29 -1.20
CA CYS A 513 13.78 -7.36 0.24
C CYS A 513 13.27 -8.67 0.84
N ARG A 514 12.14 -9.21 0.37
CA ARG A 514 11.66 -10.55 0.78
C ARG A 514 12.71 -11.62 0.45
N LEU A 515 13.26 -11.61 -0.76
CA LEU A 515 14.33 -12.57 -1.16
C LEU A 515 15.62 -12.37 -0.37
N VAL A 516 15.97 -11.14 0.03
CA VAL A 516 17.12 -10.87 0.91
C VAL A 516 16.90 -11.50 2.30
N LEU A 517 15.70 -11.38 2.87
CA LEU A 517 15.36 -12.01 4.15
C LEU A 517 15.42 -13.53 4.04
N GLU A 518 14.87 -14.09 2.97
CA GLU A 518 14.88 -15.53 2.68
C GLU A 518 16.31 -16.07 2.52
N ALA A 519 17.14 -15.40 1.70
CA ALA A 519 18.56 -15.73 1.52
C ALA A 519 19.33 -15.66 2.86
N GLY A 520 19.03 -14.64 3.69
CA GLY A 520 19.58 -14.52 5.03
C GLY A 520 19.24 -15.69 5.94
N THR A 521 18.07 -16.28 5.77
CA THR A 521 17.61 -17.46 6.53
C THR A 521 18.31 -18.74 6.05
N MET A 522 18.29 -18.98 4.74
CA MET A 522 18.87 -20.20 4.12
C MET A 522 20.39 -20.26 4.17
N GLY A 523 21.07 -19.10 4.14
CA GLY A 523 22.52 -19.05 4.03
C GLY A 523 23.25 -19.67 5.21
N LYS A 524 24.27 -20.46 4.90
CA LYS A 524 25.14 -21.16 5.85
C LYS A 524 26.49 -20.46 6.04
N GLY A 525 26.88 -19.57 5.13
CA GLY A 525 28.10 -18.77 5.12
C GLY A 525 28.92 -18.99 3.83
N GLY A 526 29.42 -17.89 3.26
CA GLY A 526 30.24 -17.88 2.05
C GLY A 526 29.47 -17.89 0.73
N GLU A 527 28.11 -18.04 0.75
CA GLU A 527 27.31 -18.07 -0.45
C GLU A 527 27.09 -16.70 -1.05
N ILE A 528 27.02 -16.68 -2.40
CA ILE A 528 26.50 -15.55 -3.17
C ILE A 528 25.18 -16.01 -3.81
N PHE A 529 24.07 -15.53 -3.28
CA PHE A 529 22.74 -15.79 -3.79
C PHE A 529 22.40 -14.83 -4.93
N ILE A 530 21.86 -15.40 -6.02
CA ILE A 530 21.42 -14.68 -7.21
C ILE A 530 19.91 -14.83 -7.31
N PHE A 531 19.22 -13.70 -7.48
CA PHE A 531 17.77 -13.71 -7.60
C PHE A 531 17.35 -13.77 -9.07
N ASP A 532 16.30 -14.56 -9.34
CA ASP A 532 15.67 -14.59 -10.64
C ASP A 532 15.00 -13.25 -10.94
N MET A 533 15.53 -12.56 -11.92
CA MET A 533 15.07 -11.23 -12.32
C MET A 533 13.89 -11.25 -13.32
N GLY A 534 13.41 -12.44 -13.73
CA GLY A 534 12.36 -12.59 -14.73
C GLY A 534 12.74 -12.06 -16.10
N GLU A 535 11.76 -11.56 -16.86
CA GLU A 535 11.95 -11.11 -18.23
C GLU A 535 12.64 -9.75 -18.32
N PRO A 536 13.54 -9.56 -19.29
CA PRO A 536 14.20 -8.28 -19.52
C PRO A 536 13.25 -7.27 -20.14
N VAL A 537 13.39 -5.99 -19.75
CA VAL A 537 12.55 -4.89 -20.21
C VAL A 537 13.37 -3.90 -21.05
N LYS A 538 12.92 -3.60 -22.27
CA LYS A 538 13.47 -2.50 -23.08
C LYS A 538 13.11 -1.15 -22.44
N ILE A 539 14.12 -0.33 -22.17
CA ILE A 539 13.91 0.99 -21.53
C ILE A 539 13.14 1.96 -22.45
N ALA A 540 13.32 1.85 -23.78
CA ALA A 540 12.56 2.62 -24.74
C ALA A 540 11.05 2.29 -24.70
N ASP A 541 10.69 1.01 -24.56
CA ASP A 541 9.30 0.59 -24.45
C ASP A 541 8.69 0.99 -23.10
N LEU A 542 9.48 0.94 -22.03
CA LEU A 542 9.09 1.48 -20.72
C LEU A 542 8.78 2.97 -20.80
N ALA A 543 9.62 3.76 -21.49
CA ALA A 543 9.42 5.18 -21.69
C ALA A 543 8.12 5.47 -22.46
N LYS A 544 7.89 4.78 -23.58
CA LYS A 544 6.65 4.89 -24.38
C LYS A 544 5.42 4.63 -23.50
N ARG A 545 5.44 3.52 -22.78
CA ARG A 545 4.32 3.12 -21.93
C ARG A 545 4.05 4.11 -20.79
N MET A 546 5.08 4.71 -20.21
CA MET A 546 4.90 5.73 -19.18
C MET A 546 4.30 7.04 -19.73
N ILE A 547 4.64 7.43 -20.96
CA ILE A 547 4.02 8.57 -21.64
C ILE A 547 2.54 8.29 -21.89
N GLU A 548 2.21 7.11 -22.45
CA GLU A 548 0.84 6.67 -22.73
C GLU A 548 -0.01 6.60 -21.45
N LEU A 549 0.51 6.00 -20.36
CA LEU A 549 -0.15 5.96 -19.04
C LEU A 549 -0.44 7.35 -18.44
N SER A 550 0.33 8.35 -18.87
CA SER A 550 0.10 9.74 -18.46
C SER A 550 -0.97 10.44 -19.33
N GLY A 551 -1.59 9.72 -20.28
CA GLY A 551 -2.60 10.25 -21.21
C GLY A 551 -2.00 11.09 -22.35
N LEU A 552 -0.70 10.95 -22.63
CA LEU A 552 0.04 11.70 -23.62
C LEU A 552 0.47 10.80 -24.79
N GLN A 553 0.66 11.36 -25.98
CA GLN A 553 1.07 10.63 -27.18
C GLN A 553 2.58 10.79 -27.42
N VAL A 554 3.24 9.65 -27.69
CA VAL A 554 4.68 9.63 -28.05
C VAL A 554 4.87 10.37 -29.39
N ASP A 555 5.95 11.14 -29.46
CA ASP A 555 6.39 11.95 -30.62
C ASP A 555 5.40 13.05 -31.05
N LYS A 556 4.26 13.19 -30.38
CA LYS A 556 3.32 14.29 -30.59
C LYS A 556 3.28 15.25 -29.39
N ASP A 557 3.09 14.74 -28.19
CA ASP A 557 3.06 15.52 -26.96
C ASP A 557 4.42 15.46 -26.24
N ILE A 558 5.08 14.30 -26.25
CA ILE A 558 6.38 14.05 -25.62
C ILE A 558 7.29 13.29 -26.56
N GLU A 559 8.46 13.86 -26.88
CA GLU A 559 9.52 13.22 -27.65
C GLU A 559 10.36 12.28 -26.78
N ILE A 560 10.80 11.14 -27.33
CA ILE A 560 11.83 10.27 -26.74
C ILE A 560 13.18 10.58 -27.39
N LYS A 561 14.10 11.17 -26.60
CA LYS A 561 15.42 11.55 -27.08
C LYS A 561 16.49 10.54 -26.66
N TYR A 562 17.27 10.04 -27.63
CA TYR A 562 18.39 9.15 -27.38
C TYR A 562 19.67 9.93 -27.14
N THR A 563 20.34 9.68 -25.99
CA THR A 563 21.50 10.50 -25.53
C THR A 563 22.85 9.81 -25.71
N GLY A 564 22.90 8.55 -26.11
CA GLY A 564 24.10 7.71 -26.08
C GLY A 564 24.33 7.05 -24.71
N LEU A 565 25.07 5.94 -24.70
CA LEU A 565 25.44 5.24 -23.46
C LEU A 565 26.33 6.14 -22.60
N ARG A 566 26.11 6.11 -21.29
CA ARG A 566 26.90 6.86 -20.32
C ARG A 566 28.20 6.13 -19.99
N PRO A 567 29.23 6.83 -19.43
CA PRO A 567 30.44 6.18 -18.95
C PRO A 567 30.12 4.99 -18.02
N GLY A 568 30.71 3.84 -18.31
CA GLY A 568 30.53 2.61 -17.54
C GLY A 568 29.21 1.87 -17.78
N GLU A 569 28.33 2.35 -18.66
CA GLU A 569 27.01 1.75 -18.87
C GLU A 569 27.06 0.60 -19.87
N LYS A 570 26.55 -0.60 -19.46
CA LYS A 570 26.36 -1.75 -20.35
C LYS A 570 25.07 -1.61 -21.16
N LEU A 571 25.08 -2.10 -22.40
CA LEU A 571 23.85 -2.26 -23.20
C LEU A 571 22.94 -3.35 -22.60
N TYR A 572 23.54 -4.45 -22.18
CA TYR A 572 22.88 -5.60 -21.55
C TYR A 572 23.57 -5.91 -20.21
N GLU A 573 22.79 -6.06 -19.15
CA GLU A 573 23.30 -6.49 -17.83
C GLU A 573 23.31 -8.01 -17.72
N GLU A 574 24.30 -8.55 -17.00
CA GLU A 574 24.51 -9.98 -16.80
C GLU A 574 24.30 -10.32 -15.31
N LEU A 575 23.53 -11.37 -15.04
CA LEU A 575 23.31 -11.85 -13.67
C LEU A 575 24.43 -12.80 -13.21
N LEU A 576 25.10 -13.45 -14.17
CA LEU A 576 26.15 -14.43 -13.97
C LEU A 576 27.34 -14.16 -14.90
N ASN A 577 28.54 -14.45 -14.44
CA ASN A 577 29.71 -14.53 -15.30
C ASN A 577 29.66 -15.84 -16.10
N ASN A 578 30.20 -15.85 -17.32
CA ASN A 578 30.29 -17.05 -18.19
C ASN A 578 31.01 -18.24 -17.54
N LYS A 579 31.80 -18.02 -16.48
CA LYS A 579 32.52 -19.04 -15.71
C LYS A 579 31.83 -19.42 -14.39
N GLU A 580 30.76 -18.73 -14.00
CA GLU A 580 30.02 -19.02 -12.78
C GLU A 580 28.94 -20.06 -13.07
N ASN A 581 29.06 -21.22 -12.46
CA ASN A 581 27.98 -22.21 -12.41
C ASN A 581 27.04 -21.87 -11.25
N THR A 582 25.76 -22.21 -11.38
CA THR A 582 24.80 -22.06 -10.29
C THR A 582 24.37 -23.38 -9.73
N LYS A 583 24.10 -23.39 -8.43
CA LYS A 583 23.41 -24.49 -7.73
C LYS A 583 22.00 -24.05 -7.38
N GLU A 584 21.06 -24.96 -7.48
CA GLU A 584 19.68 -24.74 -7.05
C GLU A 584 19.59 -24.63 -5.53
N THR A 585 18.58 -23.91 -5.05
CA THR A 585 18.22 -23.81 -3.64
C THR A 585 16.80 -24.34 -3.42
N PRO A 586 16.36 -24.52 -2.18
CA PRO A 586 14.95 -24.85 -1.90
C PRO A 586 13.95 -23.80 -2.41
N HIS A 587 14.40 -22.56 -2.63
CA HIS A 587 13.56 -21.49 -3.16
C HIS A 587 13.79 -21.31 -4.66
N GLU A 588 12.73 -21.51 -5.47
CA GLU A 588 12.79 -21.51 -6.95
C GLU A 588 13.37 -20.23 -7.58
N LYS A 589 13.20 -19.07 -6.92
CA LYS A 589 13.68 -17.76 -7.38
C LYS A 589 15.09 -17.40 -6.87
N ILE A 590 15.75 -18.29 -6.15
CA ILE A 590 17.08 -18.06 -5.58
C ILE A 590 18.03 -19.18 -6.03
N ARG A 591 19.20 -18.80 -6.54
CA ARG A 591 20.30 -19.71 -6.90
C ARG A 591 21.57 -19.31 -6.19
N VAL A 592 22.50 -20.23 -5.99
CA VAL A 592 23.83 -19.96 -5.44
C VAL A 592 24.85 -19.93 -6.56
N ALA A 593 25.64 -18.86 -6.66
CA ALA A 593 26.76 -18.77 -7.60
C ALA A 593 27.98 -19.54 -7.07
N ALA A 594 28.57 -20.35 -7.91
CA ALA A 594 29.91 -20.90 -7.67
C ALA A 594 30.95 -19.89 -8.19
N VAL A 595 31.55 -19.13 -7.29
CA VAL A 595 32.55 -18.09 -7.63
C VAL A 595 33.95 -18.53 -7.27
N ARG A 596 34.97 -17.88 -7.88
CA ARG A 596 36.37 -18.11 -7.56
C ARG A 596 36.66 -17.72 -6.10
N GLU A 597 37.37 -18.58 -5.38
CA GLU A 597 37.90 -18.30 -4.06
C GLU A 597 39.18 -17.44 -4.14
N TYR A 598 39.36 -16.60 -3.14
CA TYR A 598 40.52 -15.73 -2.99
C TYR A 598 41.17 -15.96 -1.62
N ASP A 599 42.50 -15.89 -1.55
CA ASP A 599 43.23 -15.93 -0.30
C ASP A 599 42.92 -14.68 0.53
N TYR A 600 42.56 -14.87 1.80
CA TYR A 600 42.15 -13.76 2.67
C TYR A 600 43.27 -12.74 2.91
N LYS A 601 44.54 -13.20 3.05
CA LYS A 601 45.69 -12.32 3.32
C LYS A 601 45.99 -11.42 2.11
N ASP A 602 45.91 -11.98 0.91
CA ASP A 602 46.09 -11.24 -0.33
C ASP A 602 44.97 -10.18 -0.48
N VAL A 603 43.71 -10.57 -0.21
CA VAL A 603 42.57 -9.64 -0.26
C VAL A 603 42.74 -8.48 0.73
N VAL A 604 43.13 -8.77 1.99
CA VAL A 604 43.38 -7.72 2.99
C VAL A 604 44.44 -6.74 2.56
N GLU A 605 45.53 -7.23 1.95
CA GLU A 605 46.64 -6.36 1.48
C GLU A 605 46.18 -5.49 0.30
N HIS A 606 45.51 -6.06 -0.71
CA HIS A 606 44.97 -5.27 -1.83
C HIS A 606 43.98 -4.20 -1.37
N ILE A 607 43.08 -4.54 -0.44
CA ILE A 607 42.15 -3.54 0.11
C ILE A 607 42.83 -2.49 0.93
N ARG A 608 43.91 -2.83 1.65
CA ARG A 608 44.75 -1.84 2.36
C ARG A 608 45.38 -0.84 1.37
N VAL A 609 45.98 -1.34 0.29
CA VAL A 609 46.56 -0.51 -0.77
C VAL A 609 45.51 0.37 -1.44
N LEU A 610 44.38 -0.19 -1.84
CA LEU A 610 43.25 0.56 -2.43
C LEU A 610 42.75 1.67 -1.50
N THR A 611 42.63 1.37 -0.22
CA THR A 611 42.19 2.35 0.79
C THR A 611 43.21 3.50 0.91
N GLU A 612 44.51 3.20 0.98
CA GLU A 612 45.54 4.20 1.05
C GLU A 612 45.58 5.10 -0.20
N LEU A 613 45.53 4.50 -1.40
CA LEU A 613 45.47 5.22 -2.66
C LEU A 613 44.22 6.12 -2.76
N SER A 614 43.07 5.63 -2.26
CA SER A 614 41.84 6.41 -2.23
C SER A 614 41.91 7.61 -1.28
N LEU A 615 42.55 7.45 -0.12
CA LEU A 615 42.73 8.53 0.86
C LEU A 615 43.67 9.62 0.31
N ARG A 616 44.69 9.24 -0.48
CA ARG A 616 45.64 10.16 -1.14
C ARG A 616 45.09 10.69 -2.48
N VAL A 617 43.89 10.31 -2.89
CA VAL A 617 43.25 10.69 -4.17
C VAL A 617 44.11 10.33 -5.40
N GLN A 618 44.85 9.22 -5.34
CA GLN A 618 45.70 8.72 -6.44
C GLN A 618 44.87 7.85 -7.40
N ILE A 619 43.97 8.49 -8.15
CA ILE A 619 42.92 7.84 -8.93
C ILE A 619 43.46 6.80 -9.91
N LEU A 620 44.44 7.16 -10.76
CA LEU A 620 44.95 6.24 -11.80
C LEU A 620 45.64 5.02 -11.22
N SER A 621 46.44 5.19 -10.15
CA SER A 621 47.11 4.09 -9.45
C SER A 621 46.05 3.16 -8.79
N MET A 622 45.06 3.75 -8.20
CA MET A 622 43.96 3.01 -7.57
C MET A 622 43.17 2.19 -8.60
N VAL A 623 42.86 2.76 -9.77
CA VAL A 623 42.10 2.00 -10.81
C VAL A 623 42.97 0.89 -11.43
N ARG A 624 44.28 1.11 -11.60
CA ARG A 624 45.20 0.04 -11.99
C ARG A 624 45.20 -1.12 -10.99
N GLU A 625 45.24 -0.79 -9.71
CA GLU A 625 45.18 -1.78 -8.64
C GLU A 625 43.85 -2.54 -8.66
N MET A 626 42.70 -1.84 -8.88
CA MET A 626 41.40 -2.48 -9.05
C MET A 626 41.40 -3.47 -10.21
N LYS A 627 41.95 -3.09 -11.38
CA LYS A 627 42.00 -3.96 -12.58
C LYS A 627 42.99 -5.12 -12.41
N SER A 628 44.11 -4.92 -11.72
CA SER A 628 45.08 -5.97 -11.40
C SER A 628 44.44 -7.07 -10.53
N PHE A 629 43.65 -6.66 -9.53
CA PHE A 629 43.06 -7.59 -8.59
C PHE A 629 41.76 -8.19 -9.08
N VAL A 630 40.98 -7.49 -9.93
CA VAL A 630 39.76 -7.92 -10.57
C VAL A 630 39.93 -7.97 -12.09
N PRO A 631 40.58 -9.01 -12.66
CA PRO A 631 40.91 -9.07 -14.08
C PRO A 631 39.71 -9.00 -15.03
N GLU A 632 38.51 -9.39 -14.54
CA GLU A 632 37.25 -9.28 -15.27
C GLU A 632 36.75 -7.83 -15.37
N PHE A 633 37.35 -6.85 -14.67
CA PHE A 633 36.99 -5.45 -14.78
C PHE A 633 37.56 -4.86 -16.08
N LYS A 634 36.66 -4.65 -17.04
CA LYS A 634 36.96 -3.98 -18.32
C LYS A 634 36.10 -2.74 -18.46
N SER A 635 36.73 -1.56 -18.46
CA SER A 635 35.99 -0.29 -18.56
C SER A 635 35.28 -0.17 -19.91
N GLN A 636 34.09 0.46 -19.91
CA GLN A 636 33.34 0.74 -21.13
C GLN A 636 32.84 2.19 -21.13
N ASN A 637 33.09 2.89 -22.25
CA ASN A 637 32.75 4.31 -22.43
C ASN A 637 33.32 5.19 -21.29
N SER A 638 34.47 4.81 -20.72
CA SER A 638 35.07 5.46 -19.56
C SER A 638 36.46 5.94 -19.86
N ARG A 639 36.89 7.02 -19.19
CA ARG A 639 38.28 7.51 -19.24
C ARG A 639 39.33 6.50 -18.73
N PHE A 640 38.88 5.40 -18.16
CA PHE A 640 39.74 4.35 -17.61
C PHE A 640 39.96 3.18 -18.57
N GLU A 641 39.46 3.23 -19.81
CA GLU A 641 39.71 2.22 -20.85
C GLU A 641 41.20 2.10 -21.20
N GLU A 642 41.93 3.21 -21.14
CA GLU A 642 43.38 3.21 -21.37
C GLU A 642 44.17 2.37 -20.36
N LEU A 643 43.54 1.93 -19.28
CA LEU A 643 44.13 1.08 -18.25
C LEU A 643 43.72 -0.41 -18.37
N ASP A 644 42.96 -0.78 -19.41
CA ASP A 644 42.46 -2.15 -19.62
C ASP A 644 43.53 -3.13 -20.08
#